data_41e63c58f8f4675c86768f7481e41dd5
#
_entry.id   41e63c58f8f4675c86768f7481e41dd5
#
_cell.length_a   1.000
_cell.length_b   1.000
_cell.length_c   1.000
_cell.angle_alpha   90.00
_cell.angle_beta   90.00
_cell.angle_gamma   90.00
#
_symmetry.space_group_name_H-M   'P 1'
#
loop_
_entity.id
_entity.type
_entity.pdbx_description
1 polymer ?
#
loop_
_entity_poly.entity_id
_entity_poly.type
_entity_poly.pdbx_seq_one_letter_code
_entity_poly.pdbx_strand_id
1 'polypeptide(L)'
;MLCYAVGYGLIIFSGSLERYASVGIPSLLVGVCLVGLVVALRSSQQFCIARPDSNTAAILAVSLASIGLDTRAKGASESAVIVTVLMALSVTLLVSGVVAYGLGRLHQGGLIQLAPFSVVGGVLAASGFLVFSEAFRIVTKHSLDFSVLEVLRNTPLIAVLPALGIAIILLLSKRIRAHFLGVPGVILLGTVGFYGLAASAGLPTGQLRALGMLLEPVSSVSLPAHLAIPLDVVAWQVIGSHVIELGAVVVVALTETALAHSETLYRGESNTVKASGTTRLLGVWASVLCLTIVIAFPALISFLPKPVLAGLLLYLSASMLLEWAIASRRRLPLHEYTLLLLILGATVLTGFLAGALLGLTAACVLFAWNYGRVTCIKSAFTGQSYRSRVRRTVRDDKILAEHGASTFGLSLQGYLFFGTAQIIVNHVTEATRQTERRVIVIDMQAVGGMDASALMCFRTLRQLCEPHQIALVFAGLDDKQRALLRRCEVLDKAEFDFVDLDHALEWIEARTLNEFSGAPTEASLRKMLAPHFHSQNLERLLFLLEPVVFEPGEVVLNRGERGDSLFFIERGQLGVKLASGNGESVRLASYGPGTLVGQQAFFTFGSQLAQVVADAPTRAFRLTRHKLNELERTSPGAALELKTLVIQTLATRLSIATAEIGVLTG
;
A
#
# COMPACT_ATOMS: atom_id res chain seq x y z
N MET A 1 31.14 5.40 -16.36
CA MET A 1 30.41 4.50 -17.28
C MET A 1 31.26 3.32 -17.69
N LEU A 2 32.39 3.53 -18.40
CA LEU A 2 33.25 2.46 -18.97
C LEU A 2 33.73 1.43 -17.92
N CYS A 3 34.32 1.87 -16.80
CA CYS A 3 34.83 0.97 -15.76
C CYS A 3 33.74 0.08 -15.12
N TYR A 4 32.55 0.61 -14.92
CA TYR A 4 31.42 -0.18 -14.45
C TYR A 4 30.99 -1.21 -15.50
N ALA A 5 30.85 -0.79 -16.75
CA ALA A 5 30.44 -1.69 -17.83
C ALA A 5 31.47 -2.81 -18.07
N VAL A 6 32.77 -2.51 -17.99
CA VAL A 6 33.85 -3.54 -18.06
C VAL A 6 33.78 -4.45 -16.84
N GLY A 7 33.60 -3.91 -15.63
CA GLY A 7 33.45 -4.70 -14.40
C GLY A 7 32.29 -5.68 -14.47
N TYR A 8 31.10 -5.22 -14.89
CA TYR A 8 29.93 -6.10 -15.06
C TYR A 8 30.11 -7.09 -16.23
N GLY A 9 30.78 -6.67 -17.31
CA GLY A 9 31.17 -7.58 -18.37
C GLY A 9 32.05 -8.72 -17.87
N LEU A 10 32.99 -8.43 -16.95
CA LEU A 10 33.78 -9.47 -16.30
C LEU A 10 32.96 -10.41 -15.42
N ILE A 11 31.94 -9.92 -14.72
CA ILE A 11 31.04 -10.77 -13.96
C ILE A 11 30.28 -11.71 -14.92
N ILE A 12 29.65 -11.16 -15.96
CA ILE A 12 28.84 -11.91 -16.92
C ILE A 12 29.68 -12.96 -17.65
N PHE A 13 30.87 -12.59 -18.08
CA PHE A 13 31.79 -13.49 -18.79
C PHE A 13 32.91 -14.04 -17.87
N SER A 14 32.51 -14.47 -16.65
CA SER A 14 33.41 -15.12 -15.69
C SER A 14 33.22 -16.65 -15.68
N GLY A 15 34.12 -17.37 -15.05
CA GLY A 15 34.01 -18.82 -14.85
C GLY A 15 33.93 -19.61 -16.14
N SER A 16 32.85 -20.32 -16.40
CA SER A 16 32.67 -21.16 -17.61
C SER A 16 32.69 -20.37 -18.90
N LEU A 17 32.40 -19.06 -18.84
CA LEU A 17 32.35 -18.16 -19.99
C LEU A 17 33.64 -17.30 -20.14
N GLU A 18 34.66 -17.46 -19.29
CA GLU A 18 35.87 -16.60 -19.30
C GLU A 18 36.57 -16.60 -20.66
N ARG A 19 36.62 -17.73 -21.34
CA ARG A 19 37.24 -17.86 -22.69
C ARG A 19 36.52 -17.04 -23.78
N TYR A 20 35.27 -16.62 -23.54
CA TYR A 20 34.48 -15.79 -24.46
C TYR A 20 34.48 -14.30 -24.06
N ALA A 21 35.22 -13.94 -23.01
CA ALA A 21 35.28 -12.55 -22.51
C ALA A 21 35.84 -11.58 -23.56
N SER A 22 36.78 -12.04 -24.42
CA SER A 22 37.35 -11.23 -25.49
C SER A 22 36.34 -10.77 -26.55
N VAL A 23 35.24 -11.51 -26.73
CA VAL A 23 34.13 -11.18 -27.64
C VAL A 23 32.92 -10.58 -26.89
N GLY A 24 32.60 -11.15 -25.74
CA GLY A 24 31.41 -10.76 -24.96
C GLY A 24 31.51 -9.38 -24.35
N ILE A 25 32.66 -9.03 -23.75
CA ILE A 25 32.82 -7.71 -23.10
C ILE A 25 32.71 -6.56 -24.12
N PRO A 26 33.39 -6.57 -25.29
CA PRO A 26 33.20 -5.52 -26.29
C PRO A 26 31.78 -5.40 -26.80
N SER A 27 31.08 -6.53 -27.03
CA SER A 27 29.69 -6.53 -27.47
C SER A 27 28.76 -5.85 -26.45
N LEU A 28 28.97 -6.16 -25.18
CA LEU A 28 28.23 -5.54 -24.06
C LEU A 28 28.54 -4.04 -23.96
N LEU A 29 29.78 -3.64 -24.13
CA LEU A 29 30.19 -2.23 -24.07
C LEU A 29 29.56 -1.40 -25.18
N VAL A 30 29.53 -1.92 -26.42
CA VAL A 30 28.83 -1.27 -27.53
C VAL A 30 27.36 -1.10 -27.20
N GLY A 31 26.68 -2.14 -26.70
CA GLY A 31 25.29 -2.08 -26.27
C GLY A 31 25.04 -1.01 -25.22
N VAL A 32 25.87 -0.95 -24.18
CA VAL A 32 25.77 0.07 -23.09
C VAL A 32 25.94 1.48 -23.63
N CYS A 33 26.89 1.69 -24.57
CA CYS A 33 27.11 3.01 -25.19
C CYS A 33 25.91 3.44 -26.06
N LEU A 34 25.33 2.53 -26.85
CA LEU A 34 24.16 2.81 -27.70
C LEU A 34 22.93 3.12 -26.84
N VAL A 35 22.65 2.30 -25.83
CA VAL A 35 21.55 2.54 -24.87
C VAL A 35 21.76 3.85 -24.13
N GLY A 36 23.00 4.12 -23.68
CA GLY A 36 23.35 5.38 -23.02
C GLY A 36 23.06 6.60 -23.88
N LEU A 37 23.37 6.53 -25.17
CA LEU A 37 23.09 7.59 -26.14
C LEU A 37 21.58 7.80 -26.33
N VAL A 38 20.80 6.72 -26.53
CA VAL A 38 19.34 6.78 -26.68
C VAL A 38 18.68 7.36 -25.44
N VAL A 39 19.09 6.91 -24.25
CA VAL A 39 18.56 7.42 -22.97
C VAL A 39 18.90 8.89 -22.78
N ALA A 40 20.14 9.33 -23.07
CA ALA A 40 20.53 10.73 -22.94
C ALA A 40 19.73 11.65 -23.88
N LEU A 41 19.36 11.17 -25.09
CA LEU A 41 18.61 11.94 -26.08
C LEU A 41 17.09 11.96 -25.80
N ARG A 42 16.52 10.84 -25.31
CA ARG A 42 15.07 10.63 -25.20
C ARG A 42 14.51 10.72 -23.78
N SER A 43 15.35 10.70 -22.75
CA SER A 43 14.89 10.80 -21.35
C SER A 43 14.13 12.10 -21.10
N SER A 44 13.07 12.03 -20.30
CA SER A 44 12.38 13.20 -19.75
C SER A 44 13.24 14.00 -18.77
N GLN A 45 14.23 13.35 -18.14
CA GLN A 45 15.18 13.97 -17.23
C GLN A 45 16.35 14.63 -18.00
N GLN A 46 16.67 15.86 -17.65
CA GLN A 46 17.71 16.64 -18.35
C GLN A 46 19.13 16.06 -18.17
N PHE A 47 19.40 15.40 -17.05
CA PHE A 47 20.66 14.76 -16.75
C PHE A 47 20.44 13.29 -16.45
N CYS A 48 20.77 12.41 -17.40
CA CYS A 48 20.67 10.97 -17.23
C CYS A 48 21.88 10.27 -17.88
N ILE A 49 22.61 9.49 -17.10
CA ILE A 49 23.67 8.61 -17.59
C ILE A 49 23.23 7.17 -17.35
N ALA A 50 22.90 6.45 -18.40
CA ALA A 50 22.61 5.04 -18.31
C ALA A 50 23.87 4.25 -17.97
N ARG A 51 23.77 3.36 -17.00
CA ARG A 51 24.83 2.43 -16.62
C ARG A 51 24.19 1.05 -16.39
N PRO A 52 24.95 -0.04 -16.62
CA PRO A 52 24.49 -1.35 -16.23
C PRO A 52 24.24 -1.41 -14.72
N ASP A 53 23.28 -2.21 -14.30
CA ASP A 53 22.99 -2.45 -12.90
C ASP A 53 23.70 -3.70 -12.39
N SER A 54 24.14 -3.66 -11.11
CA SER A 54 24.90 -4.75 -10.48
C SER A 54 24.07 -6.00 -10.24
N ASN A 55 22.79 -5.82 -9.87
CA ASN A 55 21.90 -6.93 -9.53
C ASN A 55 21.52 -7.72 -10.77
N THR A 56 21.08 -7.00 -11.79
CA THR A 56 20.78 -7.57 -13.10
C THR A 56 21.98 -8.29 -13.69
N ALA A 57 23.20 -7.70 -13.60
CA ALA A 57 24.43 -8.30 -14.11
C ALA A 57 24.81 -9.60 -13.37
N ALA A 58 24.64 -9.64 -12.04
CA ALA A 58 24.94 -10.83 -11.23
C ALA A 58 24.05 -12.02 -11.58
N ILE A 59 22.73 -11.77 -11.74
CA ILE A 59 21.76 -12.81 -12.09
C ILE A 59 21.97 -13.28 -13.53
N LEU A 60 22.20 -12.34 -14.45
CA LEU A 60 22.56 -12.65 -15.84
C LEU A 60 23.81 -13.54 -15.93
N ALA A 61 24.83 -13.27 -15.12
CA ALA A 61 26.06 -14.07 -15.11
C ALA A 61 25.76 -15.54 -14.80
N VAL A 62 24.94 -15.80 -13.78
CA VAL A 62 24.55 -17.16 -13.39
C VAL A 62 23.73 -17.84 -14.50
N SER A 63 22.70 -17.15 -15.01
CA SER A 63 21.80 -17.71 -16.03
C SER A 63 22.54 -17.97 -17.35
N LEU A 64 23.42 -17.07 -17.79
CA LEU A 64 24.16 -17.23 -19.02
C LEU A 64 25.27 -18.31 -18.89
N ALA A 65 25.87 -18.45 -17.69
CA ALA A 65 26.81 -19.53 -17.42
C ALA A 65 26.13 -20.90 -17.49
N SER A 66 24.93 -21.05 -16.93
CA SER A 66 24.13 -22.28 -17.04
C SER A 66 23.79 -22.60 -18.51
N ILE A 67 23.30 -21.62 -19.27
CA ILE A 67 23.01 -21.78 -20.71
C ILE A 67 24.26 -22.22 -21.47
N GLY A 68 25.44 -21.63 -21.19
CA GLY A 68 26.70 -21.99 -21.82
C GLY A 68 27.13 -23.41 -21.50
N LEU A 69 26.98 -23.86 -20.24
CA LEU A 69 27.30 -25.23 -19.81
C LEU A 69 26.36 -26.26 -20.47
N ASP A 70 25.06 -26.00 -20.47
CA ASP A 70 24.05 -26.90 -21.05
C ASP A 70 24.19 -27.00 -22.57
N THR A 71 24.51 -25.89 -23.24
CA THR A 71 24.75 -25.86 -24.68
C THR A 71 25.99 -26.72 -25.01
N ARG A 72 27.05 -26.63 -24.19
CA ARG A 72 28.26 -27.45 -24.34
C ARG A 72 27.99 -28.93 -24.03
N ALA A 73 27.20 -29.22 -22.98
CA ALA A 73 26.83 -30.59 -22.63
C ALA A 73 26.04 -31.32 -23.74
N LYS A 74 25.32 -30.56 -24.58
CA LYS A 74 24.66 -31.07 -25.79
C LYS A 74 25.58 -31.26 -27.00
N GLY A 75 26.87 -31.09 -26.84
CA GLY A 75 27.88 -31.30 -27.89
C GLY A 75 27.96 -30.17 -28.93
N ALA A 76 27.47 -28.98 -28.61
CA ALA A 76 27.56 -27.85 -29.53
C ALA A 76 29.00 -27.34 -29.68
N SER A 77 29.34 -26.79 -30.87
CA SER A 77 30.63 -26.18 -31.12
C SER A 77 30.86 -24.93 -30.24
N GLU A 78 32.13 -24.56 -30.00
CA GLU A 78 32.48 -23.38 -29.20
C GLU A 78 31.85 -22.08 -29.78
N SER A 79 31.73 -21.99 -31.13
CA SER A 79 31.06 -20.89 -31.81
C SER A 79 29.54 -20.89 -31.55
N ALA A 80 28.92 -22.05 -31.47
CA ALA A 80 27.51 -22.18 -31.17
C ALA A 80 27.21 -21.79 -29.71
N VAL A 81 28.08 -22.09 -28.76
CA VAL A 81 27.96 -21.71 -27.36
C VAL A 81 27.93 -20.18 -27.21
N ILE A 82 28.93 -19.47 -27.77
CA ILE A 82 29.01 -18.01 -27.64
C ILE A 82 27.84 -17.33 -28.35
N VAL A 83 27.43 -17.80 -29.53
CA VAL A 83 26.28 -17.27 -30.27
C VAL A 83 24.98 -17.46 -29.48
N THR A 84 24.80 -18.64 -28.87
CA THR A 84 23.62 -18.92 -28.04
C THR A 84 23.58 -18.02 -26.77
N VAL A 85 24.73 -17.83 -26.09
CA VAL A 85 24.83 -16.94 -24.92
C VAL A 85 24.53 -15.48 -25.28
N LEU A 86 25.11 -14.96 -26.39
CA LEU A 86 24.86 -13.60 -26.85
C LEU A 86 23.41 -13.41 -27.31
N MET A 87 22.80 -14.43 -27.91
CA MET A 87 21.39 -14.40 -28.28
C MET A 87 20.49 -14.40 -27.05
N ALA A 88 20.74 -15.24 -26.03
CA ALA A 88 20.01 -15.25 -24.78
C ALA A 88 20.08 -13.89 -24.07
N LEU A 89 21.27 -13.28 -24.02
CA LEU A 89 21.46 -11.92 -23.50
C LEU A 89 20.61 -10.91 -24.28
N SER A 90 20.68 -10.93 -25.60
CA SER A 90 19.95 -9.97 -26.47
C SER A 90 18.43 -10.10 -26.32
N VAL A 91 17.91 -11.33 -26.32
CA VAL A 91 16.48 -11.61 -26.12
C VAL A 91 16.02 -11.13 -24.74
N THR A 92 16.79 -11.42 -23.68
CA THR A 92 16.45 -10.99 -22.31
C THR A 92 16.38 -9.47 -22.21
N LEU A 93 17.34 -8.76 -22.77
CA LEU A 93 17.36 -7.29 -22.77
C LEU A 93 16.23 -6.71 -23.59
N LEU A 94 15.92 -7.30 -24.76
CA LEU A 94 14.81 -6.87 -25.61
C LEU A 94 13.46 -7.06 -24.89
N VAL A 95 13.23 -8.23 -24.29
CA VAL A 95 12.03 -8.52 -23.51
C VAL A 95 11.88 -7.55 -22.35
N SER A 96 12.98 -7.30 -21.60
CA SER A 96 13.00 -6.33 -20.51
C SER A 96 12.58 -4.93 -20.99
N GLY A 97 13.12 -4.50 -22.13
CA GLY A 97 12.80 -3.20 -22.73
C GLY A 97 11.35 -3.09 -23.19
N VAL A 98 10.81 -4.14 -23.84
CA VAL A 98 9.41 -4.19 -24.30
C VAL A 98 8.44 -4.16 -23.11
N VAL A 99 8.71 -4.96 -22.06
CA VAL A 99 7.87 -5.01 -20.86
C VAL A 99 7.93 -3.66 -20.12
N ALA A 100 9.12 -3.07 -19.95
CA ALA A 100 9.29 -1.76 -19.33
C ALA A 100 8.51 -0.66 -20.08
N TYR A 101 8.62 -0.67 -21.41
CA TYR A 101 7.87 0.27 -22.27
C TYR A 101 6.36 0.07 -22.16
N GLY A 102 5.88 -1.18 -22.16
CA GLY A 102 4.48 -1.52 -21.99
C GLY A 102 3.92 -1.05 -20.66
N LEU A 103 4.61 -1.35 -19.55
CA LEU A 103 4.22 -0.90 -18.21
C LEU A 103 4.20 0.62 -18.09
N GLY A 104 5.19 1.31 -18.68
CA GLY A 104 5.25 2.76 -18.70
C GLY A 104 4.08 3.37 -19.47
N ARG A 105 3.74 2.80 -20.65
CA ARG A 105 2.63 3.30 -21.46
C ARG A 105 1.25 3.05 -20.83
N LEU A 106 1.09 1.96 -20.12
CA LEU A 106 -0.16 1.61 -19.42
C LEU A 106 -0.32 2.36 -18.07
N HIS A 107 0.63 3.23 -17.69
CA HIS A 107 0.66 3.93 -16.41
C HIS A 107 0.57 2.98 -15.20
N GLN A 108 0.98 1.74 -15.36
CA GLN A 108 0.92 0.69 -14.33
C GLN A 108 2.26 0.52 -13.56
N GLY A 109 3.14 1.50 -13.60
CA GLY A 109 4.38 1.50 -12.81
C GLY A 109 4.16 1.29 -11.30
N GLY A 110 2.97 1.61 -10.79
CA GLY A 110 2.58 1.33 -9.41
C GLY A 110 2.49 -0.16 -9.04
N LEU A 111 2.32 -1.07 -10.01
CA LEU A 111 2.29 -2.52 -9.73
C LEU A 111 3.63 -3.03 -9.16
N ILE A 112 4.74 -2.42 -9.57
CA ILE A 112 6.08 -2.80 -9.10
C ILE A 112 6.28 -2.38 -7.63
N GLN A 113 5.58 -1.32 -7.18
CA GLN A 113 5.61 -0.86 -5.79
C GLN A 113 4.82 -1.77 -4.83
N LEU A 114 4.07 -2.75 -5.36
CA LEU A 114 3.35 -3.73 -4.54
C LEU A 114 4.29 -4.78 -3.91
N ALA A 115 5.54 -4.90 -4.39
CA ALA A 115 6.51 -5.82 -3.79
C ALA A 115 6.89 -5.33 -2.37
N PRO A 116 6.73 -6.17 -1.31
CA PRO A 116 7.10 -5.79 0.04
C PRO A 116 8.59 -5.44 0.12
N PHE A 117 8.91 -4.39 0.88
CA PHE A 117 10.28 -3.89 1.03
C PHE A 117 11.26 -4.97 1.52
N SER A 118 10.81 -5.88 2.38
CA SER A 118 11.59 -7.00 2.90
C SER A 118 12.00 -8.00 1.82
N VAL A 119 11.14 -8.25 0.82
CA VAL A 119 11.45 -9.13 -0.33
C VAL A 119 12.46 -8.46 -1.25
N VAL A 120 12.21 -7.22 -1.61
CA VAL A 120 13.14 -6.43 -2.43
C VAL A 120 14.51 -6.35 -1.76
N GLY A 121 14.54 -6.02 -0.46
CA GLY A 121 15.78 -5.96 0.33
C GLY A 121 16.51 -7.30 0.40
N GLY A 122 15.77 -8.42 0.53
CA GLY A 122 16.35 -9.78 0.52
C GLY A 122 16.97 -10.14 -0.82
N VAL A 123 16.29 -9.84 -1.92
CA VAL A 123 16.79 -10.05 -3.28
C VAL A 123 18.04 -9.20 -3.56
N LEU A 124 18.04 -7.93 -3.14
CA LEU A 124 19.17 -7.02 -3.33
C LEU A 124 20.38 -7.43 -2.47
N ALA A 125 20.16 -7.87 -1.23
CA ALA A 125 21.23 -8.42 -0.39
C ALA A 125 21.80 -9.70 -1.01
N ALA A 126 20.96 -10.58 -1.55
CA ALA A 126 21.36 -11.81 -2.22
C ALA A 126 22.18 -11.53 -3.49
N SER A 127 21.75 -10.56 -4.31
CA SER A 127 22.53 -10.11 -5.48
C SER A 127 23.88 -9.54 -5.06
N GLY A 128 23.93 -8.75 -3.97
CA GLY A 128 25.17 -8.25 -3.40
C GLY A 128 26.12 -9.39 -3.01
N PHE A 129 25.61 -10.47 -2.43
CA PHE A 129 26.40 -11.66 -2.11
C PHE A 129 26.93 -12.37 -3.38
N LEU A 130 26.10 -12.49 -4.42
CA LEU A 130 26.54 -13.09 -5.70
C LEU A 130 27.66 -12.27 -6.33
N VAL A 131 27.55 -10.93 -6.37
CA VAL A 131 28.62 -10.05 -6.85
C VAL A 131 29.89 -10.21 -6.02
N PHE A 132 29.78 -10.38 -4.69
CA PHE A 132 30.88 -10.62 -3.80
C PHE A 132 31.58 -11.94 -4.14
N SER A 133 30.84 -13.01 -4.32
CA SER A 133 31.35 -14.33 -4.70
C SER A 133 32.12 -14.29 -6.03
N GLU A 134 31.56 -13.59 -7.03
CA GLU A 134 32.23 -13.44 -8.33
C GLU A 134 33.47 -12.56 -8.26
N ALA A 135 33.44 -11.45 -7.52
CA ALA A 135 34.62 -10.61 -7.30
C ALA A 135 35.73 -11.37 -6.59
N PHE A 136 35.37 -12.20 -5.59
CA PHE A 136 36.29 -13.10 -4.93
C PHE A 136 36.91 -14.09 -5.93
N ARG A 137 36.11 -14.72 -6.79
CA ARG A 137 36.56 -15.66 -7.81
C ARG A 137 37.48 -15.01 -8.85
N ILE A 138 37.22 -13.75 -9.24
CA ILE A 138 38.10 -13.01 -10.17
C ILE A 138 39.50 -12.81 -9.55
N VAL A 139 39.58 -12.57 -8.23
CA VAL A 139 40.88 -12.35 -7.54
C VAL A 139 41.60 -13.65 -7.26
N THR A 140 40.90 -14.67 -6.77
CA THR A 140 41.50 -15.91 -6.24
C THR A 140 41.49 -17.06 -7.22
N LYS A 141 40.68 -16.99 -8.28
CA LYS A 141 40.41 -18.07 -9.25
C LYS A 141 39.70 -19.30 -8.64
N HIS A 142 39.25 -19.20 -7.39
CA HIS A 142 38.55 -20.26 -6.67
C HIS A 142 37.15 -19.78 -6.29
N SER A 143 36.21 -20.72 -6.20
CA SER A 143 34.87 -20.44 -5.67
C SER A 143 34.94 -20.11 -4.17
N LEU A 144 33.89 -19.43 -3.68
CA LEU A 144 33.77 -19.07 -2.26
C LEU A 144 33.28 -20.28 -1.47
N ASP A 145 34.19 -21.10 -0.98
CA ASP A 145 33.94 -22.29 -0.17
C ASP A 145 34.46 -22.11 1.26
N PHE A 146 34.25 -23.09 2.14
CA PHE A 146 34.70 -23.03 3.54
C PHE A 146 36.21 -22.87 3.74
N SER A 147 37.01 -23.05 2.68
CA SER A 147 38.48 -22.93 2.68
C SER A 147 39.00 -21.51 2.34
N VAL A 148 38.19 -20.47 2.51
CA VAL A 148 38.52 -19.06 2.13
C VAL A 148 39.86 -18.59 2.67
N LEU A 149 40.22 -18.92 3.91
CA LEU A 149 41.47 -18.50 4.54
C LEU A 149 42.70 -19.18 3.87
N GLU A 150 42.58 -20.44 3.49
CA GLU A 150 43.62 -21.17 2.82
C GLU A 150 43.82 -20.67 1.39
N VAL A 151 42.71 -20.41 0.69
CA VAL A 151 42.72 -19.84 -0.67
C VAL A 151 43.38 -18.45 -0.68
N LEU A 152 43.01 -17.58 0.27
CA LEU A 152 43.60 -16.24 0.39
C LEU A 152 45.10 -16.29 0.72
N ARG A 153 45.54 -17.25 1.55
CA ARG A 153 46.93 -17.43 1.89
C ARG A 153 47.79 -17.87 0.67
N ASN A 154 47.20 -18.65 -0.22
CA ASN A 154 47.88 -19.17 -1.42
C ASN A 154 47.75 -18.23 -2.62
N THR A 155 46.89 -17.18 -2.55
CA THR A 155 46.71 -16.21 -3.64
C THR A 155 47.84 -15.16 -3.63
N PRO A 156 48.40 -14.80 -4.79
CA PRO A 156 49.45 -13.79 -4.86
C PRO A 156 49.02 -12.45 -4.29
N LEU A 157 49.82 -11.86 -3.40
CA LEU A 157 49.53 -10.55 -2.77
C LEU A 157 49.27 -9.43 -3.80
N ILE A 158 49.93 -9.51 -4.96
CA ILE A 158 49.75 -8.55 -6.07
C ILE A 158 48.33 -8.57 -6.66
N ALA A 159 47.55 -9.64 -6.46
CA ALA A 159 46.16 -9.71 -6.87
C ALA A 159 45.22 -9.23 -5.74
N VAL A 160 45.51 -9.57 -4.47
CA VAL A 160 44.66 -9.32 -3.32
C VAL A 160 44.76 -7.87 -2.84
N LEU A 161 46.00 -7.33 -2.72
CA LEU A 161 46.22 -5.98 -2.18
C LEU A 161 45.52 -4.86 -2.96
N PRO A 162 45.61 -4.78 -4.30
CA PRO A 162 44.91 -3.75 -5.07
C PRO A 162 43.39 -3.89 -4.95
N ALA A 163 42.86 -5.11 -4.97
CA ALA A 163 41.43 -5.36 -4.88
C ALA A 163 40.87 -4.90 -3.53
N LEU A 164 41.47 -5.32 -2.42
CA LEU A 164 41.06 -4.90 -1.08
C LEU A 164 41.29 -3.40 -0.83
N GLY A 165 42.47 -2.88 -1.28
CA GLY A 165 42.80 -1.47 -1.13
C GLY A 165 41.79 -0.55 -1.80
N ILE A 166 41.40 -0.86 -3.03
CA ILE A 166 40.38 -0.09 -3.77
C ILE A 166 39.00 -0.19 -3.08
N ALA A 167 38.59 -1.39 -2.68
CA ALA A 167 37.33 -1.58 -1.98
C ALA A 167 37.26 -0.74 -0.68
N ILE A 168 38.32 -0.79 0.13
CA ILE A 168 38.41 -0.04 1.39
C ILE A 168 38.43 1.47 1.13
N ILE A 169 39.24 1.96 0.19
CA ILE A 169 39.32 3.39 -0.14
C ILE A 169 37.96 3.90 -0.60
N LEU A 170 37.26 3.15 -1.45
CA LEU A 170 35.93 3.53 -1.92
C LEU A 170 34.88 3.52 -0.80
N LEU A 171 34.93 2.55 0.12
CA LEU A 171 34.04 2.51 1.30
C LEU A 171 34.29 3.69 2.24
N LEU A 172 35.58 4.04 2.49
CA LEU A 172 35.96 5.18 3.32
C LEU A 172 35.63 6.51 2.65
N SER A 173 35.77 6.64 1.32
CA SER A 173 35.46 7.87 0.58
C SER A 173 34.00 8.29 0.72
N LYS A 174 33.06 7.34 0.80
CA LYS A 174 31.66 7.62 1.12
C LYS A 174 31.50 8.29 2.49
N ARG A 175 32.31 7.91 3.47
CA ARG A 175 32.21 8.43 4.85
C ARG A 175 32.86 9.82 5.02
N ILE A 176 33.91 10.12 4.24
CA ILE A 176 34.71 11.34 4.35
C ILE A 176 34.18 12.46 3.44
N ARG A 177 33.14 12.23 2.62
CA ARG A 177 32.61 13.19 1.63
C ARG A 177 33.67 13.79 0.70
N ALA A 178 34.75 13.07 0.41
CA ALA A 178 35.82 13.51 -0.47
C ALA A 178 35.37 13.48 -1.94
N HIS A 179 34.78 14.55 -2.41
CA HIS A 179 34.25 14.69 -3.78
C HIS A 179 35.35 14.55 -4.86
N PHE A 180 36.61 14.78 -4.51
CA PHE A 180 37.73 14.73 -5.43
C PHE A 180 38.21 13.29 -5.77
N LEU A 181 38.02 12.34 -4.85
CA LEU A 181 38.30 10.92 -5.02
C LEU A 181 37.07 10.14 -5.45
N GLY A 182 36.37 10.60 -6.47
CA GLY A 182 35.29 9.83 -7.07
C GLY A 182 35.78 8.47 -7.59
N VAL A 183 34.85 7.53 -7.81
CA VAL A 183 35.17 6.18 -8.32
C VAL A 183 36.16 6.19 -9.47
N PRO A 184 36.08 7.06 -10.49
CA PRO A 184 37.07 7.11 -11.57
C PRO A 184 38.49 7.44 -11.10
N GLY A 185 38.65 8.37 -10.17
CA GLY A 185 39.97 8.73 -9.62
C GLY A 185 40.61 7.60 -8.83
N VAL A 186 39.83 6.88 -8.01
CA VAL A 186 40.34 5.71 -7.26
C VAL A 186 40.74 4.58 -8.20
N ILE A 187 39.98 4.33 -9.27
CA ILE A 187 40.36 3.30 -10.27
C ILE A 187 41.63 3.69 -11.00
N LEU A 188 41.78 4.95 -11.38
CA LEU A 188 43.00 5.43 -12.03
C LEU A 188 44.21 5.27 -11.10
N LEU A 189 44.13 5.72 -9.85
CA LEU A 189 45.17 5.58 -8.83
C LEU A 189 45.44 4.10 -8.54
N GLY A 190 44.41 3.27 -8.45
CA GLY A 190 44.55 1.82 -8.27
C GLY A 190 45.25 1.13 -9.44
N THR A 191 44.99 1.57 -10.67
CA THR A 191 45.66 1.07 -11.86
C THR A 191 47.14 1.48 -11.86
N VAL A 192 47.46 2.73 -11.57
CA VAL A 192 48.83 3.21 -11.43
C VAL A 192 49.55 2.46 -10.30
N GLY A 193 48.91 2.31 -9.14
CA GLY A 193 49.45 1.56 -8.01
C GLY A 193 49.71 0.08 -8.34
N PHE A 194 48.81 -0.57 -9.07
CA PHE A 194 49.00 -1.96 -9.53
C PHE A 194 50.23 -2.10 -10.40
N TYR A 195 50.39 -1.24 -11.40
CA TYR A 195 51.58 -1.29 -12.26
C TYR A 195 52.87 -0.89 -11.51
N GLY A 196 52.80 0.01 -10.53
CA GLY A 196 53.91 0.33 -9.64
C GLY A 196 54.35 -0.89 -8.80
N LEU A 197 53.38 -1.62 -8.21
CA LEU A 197 53.66 -2.87 -7.49
C LEU A 197 54.21 -3.96 -8.41
N ALA A 198 53.68 -4.09 -9.63
CA ALA A 198 54.18 -5.04 -10.61
C ALA A 198 55.64 -4.74 -11.03
N ALA A 199 55.96 -3.46 -11.25
CA ALA A 199 57.29 -3.00 -11.56
C ALA A 199 58.29 -3.26 -10.41
N SER A 200 57.89 -2.98 -9.16
CA SER A 200 58.71 -3.28 -7.98
C SER A 200 58.94 -4.78 -7.77
N ALA A 201 58.00 -5.62 -8.19
CA ALA A 201 58.11 -7.08 -8.17
C ALA A 201 58.86 -7.65 -9.39
N GLY A 202 59.32 -6.81 -10.33
CA GLY A 202 60.04 -7.23 -11.53
C GLY A 202 59.18 -8.00 -12.54
N LEU A 203 57.86 -7.83 -12.52
CA LEU A 203 56.90 -8.56 -13.37
C LEU A 203 56.58 -7.76 -14.64
N PRO A 204 57.08 -8.17 -15.82
CA PRO A 204 56.73 -7.51 -17.09
C PRO A 204 55.26 -7.79 -17.47
N THR A 205 54.67 -6.92 -18.30
CA THR A 205 53.26 -7.01 -18.74
C THR A 205 52.90 -8.35 -19.38
N GLY A 206 53.86 -9.02 -20.04
CA GLY A 206 53.66 -10.36 -20.58
C GLY A 206 53.43 -11.43 -19.51
N GLN A 207 54.18 -11.38 -18.39
CA GLN A 207 53.98 -12.28 -17.24
C GLN A 207 52.69 -11.98 -16.48
N LEU A 208 52.33 -10.71 -16.33
CA LEU A 208 51.04 -10.33 -15.72
C LEU A 208 49.85 -10.89 -16.52
N ARG A 209 49.96 -10.91 -17.84
CA ARG A 209 48.95 -11.49 -18.72
C ARG A 209 48.93 -13.02 -18.62
N ALA A 210 50.10 -13.69 -18.59
CA ALA A 210 50.19 -15.13 -18.38
C ALA A 210 49.60 -15.57 -17.02
N LEU A 211 49.78 -14.75 -15.98
CA LEU A 211 49.14 -14.94 -14.66
C LEU A 211 47.63 -14.67 -14.67
N GLY A 212 47.06 -14.17 -15.78
CA GLY A 212 45.66 -13.86 -15.93
C GLY A 212 45.19 -12.61 -15.16
N MET A 213 46.13 -11.71 -14.80
CA MET A 213 45.86 -10.49 -14.05
C MET A 213 45.39 -9.32 -14.94
N LEU A 214 45.62 -9.43 -16.25
CA LEU A 214 45.13 -8.46 -17.23
C LEU A 214 44.00 -9.05 -18.07
N LEU A 215 43.20 -8.18 -18.65
CA LEU A 215 42.20 -8.58 -19.63
C LEU A 215 42.91 -9.14 -20.89
N GLU A 216 42.26 -10.13 -21.51
CA GLU A 216 42.73 -10.63 -22.80
C GLU A 216 42.67 -9.52 -23.85
N PRO A 217 43.57 -9.54 -24.86
CA PRO A 217 43.54 -8.57 -25.93
C PRO A 217 42.19 -8.59 -26.62
N VAL A 218 41.48 -7.47 -26.54
CA VAL A 218 40.21 -7.29 -27.25
C VAL A 218 40.57 -7.18 -28.74
N SER A 219 40.17 -8.18 -29.52
CA SER A 219 40.25 -8.11 -30.97
C SER A 219 39.42 -6.91 -31.48
N SER A 220 39.89 -6.25 -32.55
CA SER A 220 39.21 -5.12 -33.16
C SER A 220 37.73 -5.43 -33.36
N VAL A 221 36.86 -4.59 -32.78
CA VAL A 221 35.42 -4.74 -32.88
C VAL A 221 34.98 -4.45 -34.31
N SER A 222 34.87 -5.50 -35.12
CA SER A 222 34.20 -5.38 -36.42
C SER A 222 32.68 -5.36 -36.18
N LEU A 223 32.10 -4.16 -36.07
CA LEU A 223 30.66 -3.95 -35.88
C LEU A 223 29.74 -4.81 -36.77
N PRO A 224 30.07 -5.04 -38.08
CA PRO A 224 29.21 -5.86 -38.94
C PRO A 224 29.15 -7.34 -38.55
N ALA A 225 30.25 -7.92 -38.01
CA ALA A 225 30.29 -9.34 -37.65
C ALA A 225 29.48 -9.68 -36.40
N HIS A 226 29.26 -8.72 -35.51
CA HIS A 226 28.45 -8.90 -34.31
C HIS A 226 26.95 -8.72 -34.53
N LEU A 227 26.54 -8.08 -35.64
CA LEU A 227 25.15 -7.91 -36.02
C LEU A 227 24.60 -9.11 -36.81
N ALA A 228 25.44 -9.91 -37.43
CA ALA A 228 25.07 -11.10 -38.20
C ALA A 228 25.19 -12.36 -37.31
N ILE A 229 24.32 -12.50 -36.32
CA ILE A 229 24.25 -13.75 -35.53
C ILE A 229 23.55 -14.81 -36.42
N PRO A 230 24.20 -15.92 -36.76
CA PRO A 230 23.59 -16.99 -37.53
C PRO A 230 22.53 -17.69 -36.66
N LEU A 231 21.26 -17.43 -36.94
CA LEU A 231 20.09 -17.91 -36.16
C LEU A 231 19.93 -19.44 -36.19
N ASP A 232 20.49 -20.08 -37.21
CA ASP A 232 20.53 -21.52 -37.42
C ASP A 232 21.44 -22.26 -36.43
N VAL A 233 22.45 -21.57 -35.91
CA VAL A 233 23.43 -22.14 -34.97
C VAL A 233 22.96 -21.99 -33.50
N VAL A 234 21.96 -21.19 -33.26
CA VAL A 234 21.42 -20.91 -31.90
C VAL A 234 20.71 -22.12 -31.32
N ALA A 235 21.09 -22.55 -30.12
CA ALA A 235 20.43 -23.61 -29.40
C ALA A 235 19.13 -23.12 -28.70
N TRP A 236 18.08 -22.85 -29.47
CA TRP A 236 16.81 -22.32 -28.97
C TRP A 236 16.16 -23.18 -27.89
N GLN A 237 16.30 -24.49 -27.95
CA GLN A 237 15.79 -25.40 -26.93
C GLN A 237 16.44 -25.17 -25.55
N VAL A 238 17.74 -24.81 -25.54
CA VAL A 238 18.45 -24.50 -24.29
C VAL A 238 17.98 -23.16 -23.73
N ILE A 239 17.80 -22.13 -24.59
CA ILE A 239 17.25 -20.85 -24.15
C ILE A 239 15.83 -21.04 -23.58
N GLY A 240 15.01 -21.89 -24.25
CA GLY A 240 13.64 -22.22 -23.80
C GLY A 240 13.59 -22.92 -22.46
N SER A 241 14.56 -23.80 -22.15
CA SER A 241 14.60 -24.47 -20.82
C SER A 241 14.98 -23.51 -19.68
N HIS A 242 15.64 -22.39 -19.97
CA HIS A 242 16.04 -21.37 -18.99
C HIS A 242 15.12 -20.13 -18.98
N VAL A 243 13.93 -20.20 -19.60
CA VAL A 243 13.01 -19.05 -19.72
C VAL A 243 12.60 -18.48 -18.37
N ILE A 244 12.48 -19.33 -17.33
CA ILE A 244 12.12 -18.89 -15.97
C ILE A 244 13.25 -18.08 -15.34
N GLU A 245 14.50 -18.51 -15.50
CA GLU A 245 15.68 -17.79 -15.00
C GLU A 245 15.86 -16.45 -15.71
N LEU A 246 15.72 -16.44 -17.04
CA LEU A 246 15.76 -15.20 -17.84
C LEU A 246 14.57 -14.28 -17.51
N GLY A 247 13.41 -14.84 -17.22
CA GLY A 247 12.24 -14.10 -16.72
C GLY A 247 12.51 -13.42 -15.36
N ALA A 248 13.23 -14.10 -14.46
CA ALA A 248 13.64 -13.50 -13.19
C ALA A 248 14.56 -12.29 -13.38
N VAL A 249 15.47 -12.34 -14.37
CA VAL A 249 16.31 -11.19 -14.76
C VAL A 249 15.43 -10.00 -15.19
N VAL A 250 14.42 -10.25 -16.02
CA VAL A 250 13.47 -9.21 -16.47
C VAL A 250 12.77 -8.56 -15.29
N VAL A 251 12.25 -9.36 -14.35
CA VAL A 251 11.53 -8.85 -13.16
C VAL A 251 12.45 -8.00 -12.30
N VAL A 252 13.69 -8.44 -12.06
CA VAL A 252 14.67 -7.66 -11.27
C VAL A 252 15.04 -6.36 -11.97
N ALA A 253 15.30 -6.38 -13.27
CA ALA A 253 15.61 -5.18 -14.03
C ALA A 253 14.47 -4.14 -13.98
N LEU A 254 13.21 -4.59 -14.02
CA LEU A 254 12.03 -3.74 -13.89
C LEU A 254 11.91 -3.17 -12.47
N THR A 255 12.14 -4.00 -11.44
CA THR A 255 12.08 -3.57 -10.03
C THR A 255 13.13 -2.51 -9.73
N GLU A 256 14.38 -2.70 -10.19
CA GLU A 256 15.46 -1.72 -10.05
C GLU A 256 15.15 -0.40 -10.75
N THR A 257 14.61 -0.47 -11.96
CA THR A 257 14.19 0.73 -12.71
C THR A 257 13.12 1.52 -11.95
N ALA A 258 12.15 0.84 -11.35
CA ALA A 258 11.09 1.47 -10.57
C ALA A 258 11.61 2.05 -9.23
N LEU A 259 12.51 1.35 -8.54
CA LEU A 259 13.13 1.83 -7.31
C LEU A 259 14.00 3.07 -7.57
N ALA A 260 14.80 3.07 -8.64
CA ALA A 260 15.61 4.22 -9.03
C ALA A 260 14.72 5.44 -9.34
N HIS A 261 13.56 5.23 -9.94
CA HIS A 261 12.59 6.31 -10.20
C HIS A 261 11.95 6.83 -8.91
N SER A 262 11.58 5.97 -7.98
CA SER A 262 11.01 6.36 -6.69
C SER A 262 12.00 7.12 -5.82
N GLU A 263 13.28 6.73 -5.79
CA GLU A 263 14.34 7.46 -5.06
C GLU A 263 14.53 8.88 -5.59
N THR A 264 14.42 9.09 -6.91
CA THR A 264 14.53 10.43 -7.49
C THR A 264 13.33 11.33 -7.16
N LEU A 265 12.13 10.76 -7.00
CA LEU A 265 10.91 11.48 -6.61
C LEU A 265 10.89 11.82 -5.11
N TYR A 266 11.33 10.89 -4.24
CA TYR A 266 11.28 11.09 -2.79
C TYR A 266 12.45 11.91 -2.23
N ARG A 267 13.62 11.87 -2.85
CA ARG A 267 14.79 12.58 -2.35
C ARG A 267 14.93 14.01 -2.86
N GLY A 268 14.05 14.58 -3.67
CA GLY A 268 14.04 16.00 -4.09
C GLY A 268 15.43 16.71 -4.20
N GLU A 269 16.46 16.07 -3.68
CA GLU A 269 17.86 16.40 -3.61
C GLU A 269 18.70 15.14 -3.84
N SER A 270 18.76 14.62 -5.06
CA SER A 270 19.84 13.67 -5.33
C SER A 270 21.14 14.48 -5.31
N ASN A 271 22.08 14.10 -4.45
CA ASN A 271 23.42 14.71 -4.39
C ASN A 271 24.19 14.61 -5.73
N THR A 272 23.67 13.85 -6.70
CA THR A 272 24.13 13.79 -8.08
C THR A 272 23.67 14.98 -8.94
N VAL A 273 22.59 15.66 -8.57
CA VAL A 273 22.09 16.86 -9.29
C VAL A 273 22.84 18.15 -8.87
N LYS A 274 23.44 18.16 -7.68
CA LYS A 274 24.30 19.30 -7.24
C LYS A 274 25.65 19.38 -7.95
N ALA A 275 26.04 18.36 -8.72
CA ALA A 275 27.18 18.47 -9.62
C ALA A 275 26.75 19.14 -10.94
N SER A 276 26.54 20.42 -10.92
CA SER A 276 26.63 21.43 -12.01
C SER A 276 26.52 20.95 -13.49
N GLY A 277 25.66 19.99 -13.79
CA GLY A 277 25.41 19.55 -15.15
C GLY A 277 23.92 19.62 -15.50
N THR A 278 23.47 20.77 -15.97
CA THR A 278 22.06 21.00 -16.39
C THR A 278 21.76 20.55 -17.82
N THR A 279 22.67 19.85 -18.48
CA THR A 279 22.56 19.58 -19.93
C THR A 279 22.60 18.08 -20.28
N ARG A 280 21.66 17.65 -21.15
CA ARG A 280 21.64 16.33 -21.79
C ARG A 280 22.95 15.98 -22.50
N LEU A 281 23.72 17.00 -22.90
CA LEU A 281 25.00 16.89 -23.59
C LEU A 281 26.01 16.05 -22.81
N LEU A 282 26.00 16.07 -21.47
CA LEU A 282 26.97 15.30 -20.67
C LEU A 282 26.77 13.78 -20.83
N GLY A 283 25.52 13.30 -20.86
CA GLY A 283 25.21 11.89 -21.11
C GLY A 283 25.57 11.47 -22.54
N VAL A 284 25.33 12.34 -23.51
CA VAL A 284 25.73 12.14 -24.92
C VAL A 284 27.26 12.04 -25.01
N TRP A 285 28.00 13.03 -24.47
CA TRP A 285 29.47 13.02 -24.48
C TRP A 285 30.06 11.79 -23.78
N ALA A 286 29.48 11.39 -22.64
CA ALA A 286 29.94 10.19 -21.94
C ALA A 286 29.75 8.94 -22.77
N SER A 287 28.64 8.78 -23.48
CA SER A 287 28.35 7.64 -24.34
C SER A 287 29.20 7.64 -25.60
N VAL A 288 29.37 8.80 -26.24
CA VAL A 288 30.21 8.95 -27.45
C VAL A 288 31.69 8.70 -27.13
N LEU A 289 32.20 9.27 -26.02
CA LEU A 289 33.59 9.03 -25.59
C LEU A 289 33.84 7.57 -25.28
N CYS A 290 32.93 6.90 -24.56
CA CYS A 290 33.03 5.47 -24.29
C CYS A 290 33.01 4.65 -25.60
N LEU A 291 32.14 4.97 -26.53
CA LEU A 291 32.05 4.29 -27.83
C LEU A 291 33.32 4.51 -28.64
N THR A 292 33.87 5.72 -28.65
CA THR A 292 35.14 6.02 -29.31
C THR A 292 36.29 5.20 -28.74
N ILE A 293 36.37 5.07 -27.38
CA ILE A 293 37.42 4.25 -26.74
C ILE A 293 37.27 2.78 -27.15
N VAL A 294 36.03 2.25 -27.17
CA VAL A 294 35.76 0.84 -27.50
C VAL A 294 36.11 0.54 -28.96
N ILE A 295 35.85 1.45 -29.89
CA ILE A 295 36.07 1.24 -31.34
C ILE A 295 37.48 1.60 -31.74
N ALA A 296 37.98 2.78 -31.36
CA ALA A 296 39.27 3.29 -31.85
C ALA A 296 40.47 2.81 -31.01
N PHE A 297 40.25 2.55 -29.72
CA PHE A 297 41.34 2.18 -28.80
C PHE A 297 41.02 0.93 -27.94
N PRO A 298 40.59 -0.20 -28.54
CA PRO A 298 40.24 -1.42 -27.78
C PRO A 298 41.43 -1.94 -26.95
N ALA A 299 42.64 -1.68 -27.36
CA ALA A 299 43.84 -2.03 -26.62
C ALA A 299 43.89 -1.39 -25.21
N LEU A 300 43.34 -0.17 -25.02
CA LEU A 300 43.30 0.48 -23.70
C LEU A 300 42.54 -0.34 -22.67
N ILE A 301 41.50 -1.04 -23.09
CA ILE A 301 40.67 -1.88 -22.21
C ILE A 301 41.50 -3.07 -21.71
N SER A 302 42.39 -3.61 -22.57
CA SER A 302 43.28 -4.75 -22.24
C SER A 302 44.32 -4.42 -21.18
N PHE A 303 44.59 -3.14 -20.92
CA PHE A 303 45.50 -2.69 -19.86
C PHE A 303 44.84 -2.52 -18.51
N LEU A 304 43.51 -2.66 -18.41
CA LEU A 304 42.82 -2.58 -17.11
C LEU A 304 43.10 -3.86 -16.30
N PRO A 305 43.70 -3.73 -15.08
CA PRO A 305 44.00 -4.91 -14.27
C PRO A 305 42.72 -5.52 -13.68
N LYS A 306 42.54 -6.83 -13.83
CA LYS A 306 41.41 -7.57 -13.21
C LYS A 306 41.32 -7.35 -11.70
N PRO A 307 42.40 -7.31 -10.89
CA PRO A 307 42.34 -7.01 -9.47
C PRO A 307 41.75 -5.64 -9.14
N VAL A 308 41.99 -4.62 -9.97
CA VAL A 308 41.44 -3.27 -9.78
C VAL A 308 39.93 -3.26 -10.00
N LEU A 309 39.49 -3.94 -11.06
CA LEU A 309 38.05 -4.07 -11.35
C LEU A 309 37.36 -4.94 -10.30
N ALA A 310 37.99 -6.02 -9.84
CA ALA A 310 37.47 -6.82 -8.74
C ALA A 310 37.32 -6.00 -7.43
N GLY A 311 38.27 -5.08 -7.16
CA GLY A 311 38.15 -4.14 -6.04
C GLY A 311 36.93 -3.21 -6.13
N LEU A 312 36.59 -2.75 -7.32
CA LEU A 312 35.33 -2.01 -7.56
C LEU A 312 34.11 -2.88 -7.29
N LEU A 313 34.11 -4.13 -7.73
CA LEU A 313 33.02 -5.08 -7.51
C LEU A 313 32.87 -5.45 -6.03
N LEU A 314 34.00 -5.66 -5.32
CA LEU A 314 33.99 -5.85 -3.86
C LEU A 314 33.41 -4.65 -3.12
N TYR A 315 33.70 -3.43 -3.54
CA TYR A 315 33.08 -2.22 -2.98
C TYR A 315 31.58 -2.19 -3.21
N LEU A 316 31.12 -2.48 -4.42
CA LEU A 316 29.68 -2.49 -4.75
C LEU A 316 28.94 -3.54 -3.94
N SER A 317 29.46 -4.77 -3.91
CA SER A 317 28.87 -5.87 -3.15
C SER A 317 28.82 -5.60 -1.64
N ALA A 318 29.93 -5.12 -1.08
CA ALA A 318 30.01 -4.73 0.32
C ALA A 318 29.03 -3.59 0.65
N SER A 319 28.94 -2.59 -0.23
CA SER A 319 27.98 -1.49 -0.06
C SER A 319 26.54 -1.98 -0.02
N MET A 320 26.17 -2.92 -0.90
CA MET A 320 24.84 -3.52 -0.94
C MET A 320 24.55 -4.38 0.31
N LEU A 321 25.48 -5.25 0.69
CA LEU A 321 25.32 -6.08 1.89
C LEU A 321 25.22 -5.24 3.16
N LEU A 322 26.03 -4.19 3.30
CA LEU A 322 25.97 -3.27 4.43
C LEU A 322 24.63 -2.52 4.48
N GLU A 323 24.13 -2.06 3.35
CA GLU A 323 22.90 -1.30 3.26
C GLU A 323 21.66 -2.18 3.48
N TRP A 324 21.59 -3.32 2.81
CA TRP A 324 20.40 -4.18 2.81
C TRP A 324 20.42 -5.24 3.91
N ALA A 325 21.53 -5.95 4.13
CA ALA A 325 21.57 -6.98 5.17
C ALA A 325 21.81 -6.40 6.58
N ILE A 326 22.66 -5.37 6.75
CA ILE A 326 23.04 -4.87 8.08
C ILE A 326 22.20 -3.67 8.50
N ALA A 327 22.11 -2.62 7.68
CA ALA A 327 21.41 -1.40 8.05
C ALA A 327 19.89 -1.60 8.15
N SER A 328 19.32 -2.53 7.40
CA SER A 328 17.88 -2.86 7.42
C SER A 328 17.41 -3.43 8.76
N ARG A 329 18.29 -4.00 9.58
CA ARG A 329 17.97 -4.45 10.94
C ARG A 329 17.39 -3.33 11.82
N ARG A 330 17.83 -2.08 11.62
CA ARG A 330 17.36 -0.91 12.39
C ARG A 330 16.09 -0.29 11.81
N ARG A 331 15.73 -0.64 10.58
CA ARG A 331 14.62 -0.04 9.82
C ARG A 331 13.39 -0.95 9.76
N LEU A 332 13.60 -2.26 9.83
CA LEU A 332 12.55 -3.26 9.65
C LEU A 332 12.12 -3.89 10.99
N PRO A 333 10.83 -4.22 11.14
CA PRO A 333 10.34 -5.10 12.20
C PRO A 333 11.06 -6.45 12.14
N LEU A 334 11.18 -7.13 13.29
CA LEU A 334 11.96 -8.36 13.39
C LEU A 334 11.51 -9.46 12.41
N HIS A 335 10.21 -9.63 12.22
CA HIS A 335 9.65 -10.63 11.31
C HIS A 335 9.95 -10.35 9.82
N GLU A 336 9.98 -9.09 9.42
CA GLU A 336 10.37 -8.70 8.06
C GLU A 336 11.88 -8.83 7.85
N TYR A 337 12.67 -8.51 8.87
CA TYR A 337 14.12 -8.69 8.81
C TYR A 337 14.51 -10.17 8.76
N THR A 338 13.82 -11.05 9.49
CA THR A 338 14.04 -12.50 9.39
C THR A 338 13.69 -13.05 8.01
N LEU A 339 12.63 -12.52 7.37
CA LEU A 339 12.28 -12.85 5.98
C LEU A 339 13.40 -12.45 5.03
N LEU A 340 13.96 -11.24 5.17
CA LEU A 340 15.08 -10.77 4.36
C LEU A 340 16.29 -11.72 4.47
N LEU A 341 16.67 -12.10 5.70
CA LEU A 341 17.78 -13.04 5.93
C LEU A 341 17.50 -14.44 5.38
N LEU A 342 16.25 -14.88 5.44
CA LEU A 342 15.83 -16.17 4.89
C LEU A 342 15.96 -16.19 3.38
N ILE A 343 15.58 -15.10 2.68
CA ILE A 343 15.74 -14.96 1.23
C ILE A 343 17.24 -14.97 0.87
N LEU A 344 18.06 -14.19 1.59
CA LEU A 344 19.51 -14.18 1.41
C LEU A 344 20.10 -15.58 1.59
N GLY A 345 19.79 -16.25 2.70
CA GLY A 345 20.30 -17.59 2.99
C GLY A 345 19.85 -18.64 1.97
N ALA A 346 18.57 -18.61 1.58
CA ALA A 346 18.06 -19.50 0.54
C ALA A 346 18.79 -19.29 -0.80
N THR A 347 18.97 -18.03 -1.20
CA THR A 347 19.70 -17.70 -2.45
C THR A 347 21.13 -18.22 -2.42
N VAL A 348 21.83 -18.10 -1.29
CA VAL A 348 23.20 -18.59 -1.12
C VAL A 348 23.28 -20.12 -1.22
N LEU A 349 22.30 -20.83 -0.66
CA LEU A 349 22.29 -22.29 -0.57
C LEU A 349 21.73 -22.98 -1.82
N THR A 350 20.66 -22.43 -2.40
CA THR A 350 19.89 -23.11 -3.46
C THR A 350 19.86 -22.35 -4.79
N GLY A 351 20.49 -21.18 -4.84
CA GLY A 351 20.52 -20.32 -6.01
C GLY A 351 19.46 -19.24 -6.02
N PHE A 352 19.63 -18.27 -6.92
CA PHE A 352 18.83 -17.04 -6.97
C PHE A 352 17.33 -17.29 -7.16
N LEU A 353 16.98 -18.17 -8.11
CA LEU A 353 15.58 -18.43 -8.45
C LEU A 353 14.80 -19.01 -7.27
N ALA A 354 15.36 -20.01 -6.60
CA ALA A 354 14.72 -20.64 -5.45
C ALA A 354 14.56 -19.65 -4.28
N GLY A 355 15.58 -18.82 -4.02
CA GLY A 355 15.51 -17.77 -3.01
C GLY A 355 14.45 -16.70 -3.31
N ALA A 356 14.35 -16.27 -4.57
CA ALA A 356 13.34 -15.29 -5.00
C ALA A 356 11.90 -15.85 -4.90
N LEU A 357 11.67 -17.10 -5.34
CA LEU A 357 10.37 -17.77 -5.22
C LEU A 357 9.96 -17.97 -3.75
N LEU A 358 10.90 -18.41 -2.91
CA LEU A 358 10.66 -18.56 -1.48
C LEU A 358 10.30 -17.21 -0.84
N GLY A 359 11.02 -16.15 -1.22
CA GLY A 359 10.76 -14.79 -0.75
C GLY A 359 9.36 -14.30 -1.15
N LEU A 360 8.98 -14.49 -2.39
CA LEU A 360 7.66 -14.12 -2.89
C LEU A 360 6.56 -14.89 -2.16
N THR A 361 6.73 -16.21 -2.02
CA THR A 361 5.74 -17.06 -1.32
C THR A 361 5.60 -16.64 0.14
N ALA A 362 6.71 -16.44 0.85
CA ALA A 362 6.69 -16.02 2.24
C ALA A 362 6.10 -14.61 2.41
N ALA A 363 6.34 -13.71 1.46
CA ALA A 363 5.73 -12.39 1.46
C ALA A 363 4.21 -12.45 1.28
N CYS A 364 3.70 -13.30 0.39
CA CYS A 364 2.26 -13.52 0.22
C CYS A 364 1.64 -14.07 1.52
N VAL A 365 2.30 -15.01 2.18
CA VAL A 365 1.83 -15.56 3.47
C VAL A 365 1.82 -14.48 4.56
N LEU A 366 2.90 -13.70 4.69
CA LEU A 366 2.97 -12.60 5.67
C LEU A 366 1.94 -11.51 5.39
N PHE A 367 1.74 -11.16 4.13
CA PHE A 367 0.70 -10.22 3.72
C PHE A 367 -0.69 -10.72 4.15
N ALA A 368 -1.03 -11.96 3.81
CA ALA A 368 -2.30 -12.58 4.19
C ALA A 368 -2.47 -12.61 5.72
N TRP A 369 -1.40 -12.95 6.46
CA TRP A 369 -1.40 -12.97 7.92
C TRP A 369 -1.61 -11.58 8.54
N ASN A 370 -0.87 -10.58 8.08
CA ASN A 370 -0.98 -9.21 8.61
C ASN A 370 -2.31 -8.56 8.23
N TYR A 371 -2.77 -8.77 6.99
CA TYR A 371 -4.03 -8.22 6.50
C TYR A 371 -5.24 -8.89 7.18
N GLY A 372 -5.13 -10.19 7.51
CA GLY A 372 -6.15 -10.93 8.25
C GLY A 372 -6.38 -10.43 9.69
N ARG A 373 -5.47 -9.61 10.23
CA ARG A 373 -5.57 -9.01 11.58
C ARG A 373 -6.08 -7.57 11.59
N VAL A 374 -6.32 -6.98 10.42
CA VAL A 374 -6.90 -5.63 10.35
C VAL A 374 -8.33 -5.70 10.87
N THR A 375 -8.65 -4.86 11.83
CA THR A 375 -9.99 -4.76 12.42
C THR A 375 -10.99 -4.28 11.37
N CYS A 376 -11.83 -5.20 10.90
CA CYS A 376 -12.95 -4.87 10.00
C CYS A 376 -14.16 -4.31 10.75
N ILE A 377 -14.21 -4.47 12.06
CA ILE A 377 -15.25 -3.94 12.93
C ILE A 377 -14.79 -2.57 13.42
N LYS A 378 -15.49 -1.53 13.00
CA LYS A 378 -15.26 -0.15 13.43
C LYS A 378 -15.83 0.07 14.83
N SER A 379 -17.06 -0.40 15.07
CA SER A 379 -17.71 -0.35 16.37
C SER A 379 -18.75 -1.46 16.49
N ALA A 380 -18.95 -1.94 17.72
CA ALA A 380 -20.02 -2.83 18.08
C ALA A 380 -20.93 -2.11 19.08
N PHE A 381 -22.23 -2.21 18.91
CA PHE A 381 -23.20 -1.48 19.73
C PHE A 381 -24.46 -2.31 19.98
N THR A 382 -25.24 -1.87 20.95
CA THR A 382 -26.60 -2.38 21.22
C THR A 382 -27.60 -1.25 21.05
N GLY A 383 -28.88 -1.55 20.88
CA GLY A 383 -29.94 -0.54 20.83
C GLY A 383 -30.12 0.26 22.14
N GLN A 384 -29.42 -0.13 23.22
CA GLN A 384 -29.32 0.68 24.43
C GLN A 384 -28.26 1.79 24.31
N SER A 385 -27.10 1.46 23.69
CA SER A 385 -25.94 2.36 23.61
C SER A 385 -25.92 3.24 22.37
N TYR A 386 -26.57 2.82 21.30
CA TYR A 386 -26.64 3.57 20.04
C TYR A 386 -28.06 3.54 19.47
N ARG A 387 -28.61 4.73 19.14
CA ARG A 387 -30.00 4.89 18.75
C ARG A 387 -30.16 5.68 17.47
N SER A 388 -31.33 5.63 16.88
CA SER A 388 -31.69 6.48 15.75
C SER A 388 -31.69 7.96 16.14
N ARG A 389 -31.56 8.81 15.13
CA ARG A 389 -31.68 10.27 15.29
C ARG A 389 -33.12 10.72 15.51
N VAL A 390 -34.07 9.79 15.62
CA VAL A 390 -35.46 10.08 15.91
C VAL A 390 -35.60 10.37 17.40
N ARG A 391 -36.06 11.57 17.73
CA ARG A 391 -36.32 12.00 19.10
C ARG A 391 -37.73 11.58 19.49
N ARG A 392 -37.82 10.87 20.59
CA ARG A 392 -39.07 10.25 21.09
C ARG A 392 -39.49 10.82 22.44
N THR A 393 -40.62 10.36 22.95
CA THR A 393 -41.07 10.74 24.29
C THR A 393 -40.21 10.07 25.36
N VAL A 394 -40.20 10.65 26.58
CA VAL A 394 -39.47 10.07 27.73
C VAL A 394 -39.95 8.64 28.05
N ARG A 395 -41.21 8.34 27.79
CA ARG A 395 -41.81 7.01 27.96
C ARG A 395 -41.22 6.02 26.96
N ASP A 396 -41.17 6.41 25.68
CA ASP A 396 -40.65 5.57 24.61
C ASP A 396 -39.16 5.34 24.82
N ASP A 397 -38.41 6.37 25.24
CA ASP A 397 -36.98 6.26 25.56
C ASP A 397 -36.70 5.27 26.70
N LYS A 398 -37.59 5.18 27.70
CA LYS A 398 -37.47 4.16 28.75
C LYS A 398 -37.69 2.75 28.21
N ILE A 399 -38.72 2.53 27.39
CA ILE A 399 -39.00 1.23 26.76
C ILE A 399 -37.81 0.79 25.91
N LEU A 400 -37.26 1.69 25.10
CA LEU A 400 -36.08 1.41 24.28
C LEU A 400 -34.83 1.16 25.13
N ALA A 401 -34.68 1.79 26.30
CA ALA A 401 -33.60 1.52 27.24
C ALA A 401 -33.70 0.13 27.86
N GLU A 402 -34.93 -0.31 28.20
CA GLU A 402 -35.18 -1.62 28.81
C GLU A 402 -35.02 -2.76 27.77
N HIS A 403 -35.55 -2.60 26.57
CA HIS A 403 -35.57 -3.65 25.53
C HIS A 403 -34.49 -3.53 24.45
N GLY A 404 -33.71 -2.45 24.41
CA GLY A 404 -32.69 -2.21 23.40
C GLY A 404 -31.55 -3.23 23.38
N ALA A 405 -31.34 -3.96 24.49
CA ALA A 405 -30.38 -5.06 24.53
C ALA A 405 -30.69 -6.20 23.53
N SER A 406 -31.94 -6.34 23.07
CA SER A 406 -32.32 -7.34 22.08
C SER A 406 -31.79 -7.03 20.66
N THR A 407 -31.29 -5.82 20.43
CA THR A 407 -30.64 -5.38 19.18
C THR A 407 -29.13 -5.38 19.35
N PHE A 408 -28.41 -6.01 18.42
CA PHE A 408 -26.95 -5.98 18.32
C PHE A 408 -26.53 -5.44 16.96
N GLY A 409 -25.63 -4.48 16.92
CA GLY A 409 -25.16 -3.86 15.70
C GLY A 409 -23.64 -3.89 15.57
N LEU A 410 -23.17 -4.06 14.33
CA LEU A 410 -21.78 -3.97 13.94
C LEU A 410 -21.64 -2.96 12.80
N SER A 411 -20.84 -1.91 12.99
CA SER A 411 -20.38 -1.06 11.90
C SER A 411 -19.08 -1.61 11.35
N LEU A 412 -19.07 -1.94 10.05
CA LEU A 412 -17.95 -2.53 9.38
C LEU A 412 -17.16 -1.50 8.59
N GLN A 413 -15.86 -1.77 8.33
CA GLN A 413 -14.99 -0.90 7.54
C GLN A 413 -13.96 -1.68 6.74
N GLY A 414 -13.44 -1.03 5.66
CA GLY A 414 -12.39 -1.57 4.83
C GLY A 414 -12.86 -2.63 3.84
N TYR A 415 -11.97 -3.52 3.43
CA TYR A 415 -12.28 -4.60 2.49
C TYR A 415 -12.54 -5.91 3.25
N LEU A 416 -13.66 -6.57 2.96
CA LEU A 416 -14.05 -7.82 3.62
C LEU A 416 -13.58 -9.02 2.81
N PHE A 417 -12.80 -9.91 3.44
CA PHE A 417 -12.34 -11.16 2.87
C PHE A 417 -12.42 -12.27 3.94
N PHE A 418 -12.04 -13.51 3.59
CA PHE A 418 -12.27 -14.67 4.47
C PHE A 418 -11.79 -14.45 5.91
N GLY A 419 -10.61 -13.83 6.11
CA GLY A 419 -10.02 -13.61 7.44
C GLY A 419 -10.81 -12.59 8.28
N THR A 420 -11.22 -11.48 7.68
CA THR A 420 -12.00 -10.43 8.34
C THR A 420 -13.46 -10.85 8.54
N ALA A 421 -14.04 -11.53 7.57
CA ALA A 421 -15.42 -11.98 7.65
C ALA A 421 -15.65 -13.04 8.74
N GLN A 422 -14.67 -13.90 9.01
CA GLN A 422 -14.75 -14.86 10.11
C GLN A 422 -14.80 -14.18 11.49
N ILE A 423 -14.15 -13.03 11.63
CA ILE A 423 -14.20 -12.22 12.86
C ILE A 423 -15.64 -11.74 13.09
N ILE A 424 -16.34 -11.31 12.04
CA ILE A 424 -17.74 -10.87 12.10
C ILE A 424 -18.63 -12.02 12.58
N VAL A 425 -18.48 -13.21 11.98
CA VAL A 425 -19.25 -14.42 12.38
C VAL A 425 -19.02 -14.74 13.86
N ASN A 426 -17.78 -14.70 14.32
CA ASN A 426 -17.45 -14.98 15.72
C ASN A 426 -18.09 -13.97 16.68
N HIS A 427 -18.04 -12.66 16.37
CA HIS A 427 -18.67 -11.62 17.21
C HIS A 427 -20.19 -11.77 17.27
N VAL A 428 -20.83 -12.04 16.14
CA VAL A 428 -22.28 -12.28 16.11
C VAL A 428 -22.66 -13.53 16.88
N THR A 429 -21.89 -14.63 16.71
CA THR A 429 -22.14 -15.89 17.43
C THR A 429 -22.01 -15.69 18.94
N GLU A 430 -20.99 -14.97 19.38
CA GLU A 430 -20.80 -14.68 20.80
C GLU A 430 -21.90 -13.79 21.35
N ALA A 431 -22.29 -12.74 20.61
CA ALA A 431 -23.38 -11.86 20.99
C ALA A 431 -24.74 -12.59 21.10
N THR A 432 -24.98 -13.60 20.25
CA THR A 432 -26.22 -14.41 20.31
C THR A 432 -26.23 -15.44 21.44
N ARG A 433 -25.06 -15.86 21.93
CA ARG A 433 -24.96 -16.75 23.10
C ARG A 433 -25.19 -16.05 24.42
N GLN A 434 -24.76 -14.80 24.55
CA GLN A 434 -24.80 -14.06 25.83
C GLN A 434 -26.17 -13.48 26.14
N THR A 435 -26.99 -13.16 25.15
CA THR A 435 -28.28 -12.50 25.33
C THR A 435 -29.24 -12.92 24.23
N GLU A 436 -30.52 -13.04 24.54
CA GLU A 436 -31.57 -13.24 23.51
C GLU A 436 -31.58 -12.04 22.55
N ARG A 437 -31.05 -12.23 21.36
CA ARG A 437 -31.07 -11.23 20.29
C ARG A 437 -32.27 -11.44 19.40
N ARG A 438 -32.90 -10.36 18.97
CA ARG A 438 -34.03 -10.35 18.02
C ARG A 438 -33.66 -9.75 16.69
N VAL A 439 -32.71 -8.82 16.71
CA VAL A 439 -32.24 -8.14 15.52
C VAL A 439 -30.73 -8.00 15.55
N ILE A 440 -30.10 -8.32 14.42
CA ILE A 440 -28.67 -8.05 14.15
C ILE A 440 -28.59 -7.06 13.00
N VAL A 441 -27.89 -5.95 13.21
CA VAL A 441 -27.69 -4.89 12.22
C VAL A 441 -26.25 -4.90 11.76
N ILE A 442 -26.04 -4.93 10.45
CA ILE A 442 -24.73 -4.84 9.81
C ILE A 442 -24.67 -3.54 9.00
N ASP A 443 -23.91 -2.59 9.48
CA ASP A 443 -23.64 -1.34 8.77
C ASP A 443 -22.45 -1.50 7.83
N MET A 444 -22.70 -1.33 6.53
CA MET A 444 -21.77 -1.55 5.44
C MET A 444 -21.26 -0.24 4.81
N GLN A 445 -21.63 0.92 5.33
CA GLN A 445 -21.36 2.22 4.72
C GLN A 445 -19.87 2.49 4.50
N ALA A 446 -18.99 2.03 5.41
CA ALA A 446 -17.55 2.20 5.31
C ALA A 446 -16.82 0.99 4.69
N VAL A 447 -17.55 0.03 4.10
CA VAL A 447 -16.99 -1.15 3.45
C VAL A 447 -16.68 -0.82 1.99
N GLY A 448 -15.40 -0.87 1.61
CA GLY A 448 -14.95 -0.58 0.26
C GLY A 448 -15.14 -1.72 -0.75
N GLY A 449 -15.48 -2.93 -0.28
CA GLY A 449 -15.74 -4.09 -1.12
C GLY A 449 -15.67 -5.40 -0.34
N MET A 450 -16.06 -6.50 -1.00
CA MET A 450 -16.03 -7.84 -0.41
C MET A 450 -15.66 -8.90 -1.45
N ASP A 451 -15.00 -9.98 -1.00
CA ASP A 451 -14.71 -11.14 -1.83
C ASP A 451 -15.79 -12.23 -1.71
N ALA A 452 -15.65 -13.30 -2.50
CA ALA A 452 -16.57 -14.44 -2.47
C ALA A 452 -16.61 -15.15 -1.11
N SER A 453 -15.50 -15.15 -0.37
CA SER A 453 -15.41 -15.79 0.93
C SER A 453 -16.18 -15.00 2.00
N ALA A 454 -16.14 -13.67 1.95
CA ALA A 454 -16.95 -12.81 2.81
C ALA A 454 -18.45 -13.03 2.57
N LEU A 455 -18.88 -13.20 1.32
CA LEU A 455 -20.27 -13.51 0.98
C LEU A 455 -20.72 -14.83 1.61
N MET A 456 -19.86 -15.86 1.61
CA MET A 456 -20.15 -17.14 2.27
C MET A 456 -20.28 -16.99 3.79
N CYS A 457 -19.48 -16.13 4.42
CA CYS A 457 -19.61 -15.82 5.85
C CYS A 457 -20.96 -15.15 6.16
N PHE A 458 -21.44 -14.21 5.34
CA PHE A 458 -22.77 -13.62 5.50
C PHE A 458 -23.89 -14.63 5.30
N ARG A 459 -23.73 -15.59 4.39
CA ARG A 459 -24.67 -16.72 4.26
C ARG A 459 -24.69 -17.57 5.53
N THR A 460 -23.54 -17.85 6.12
CA THR A 460 -23.45 -18.55 7.40
C THR A 460 -24.13 -17.78 8.52
N LEU A 461 -23.95 -16.45 8.58
CA LEU A 461 -24.67 -15.59 9.55
C LEU A 461 -26.17 -15.68 9.38
N ARG A 462 -26.67 -15.68 8.15
CA ARG A 462 -28.10 -15.86 7.89
C ARG A 462 -28.60 -17.20 8.40
N GLN A 463 -27.88 -18.29 8.07
CA GLN A 463 -28.21 -19.64 8.54
C GLN A 463 -28.20 -19.76 10.06
N LEU A 464 -27.35 -18.98 10.74
CA LEU A 464 -27.29 -18.93 12.19
C LEU A 464 -28.49 -18.15 12.78
N CYS A 465 -28.94 -17.09 12.10
CA CYS A 465 -30.04 -16.25 12.57
C CYS A 465 -31.43 -16.88 12.34
N GLU A 466 -31.60 -17.61 11.25
CA GLU A 466 -32.88 -18.16 10.79
C GLU A 466 -33.57 -19.09 11.81
N PRO A 467 -32.92 -20.10 12.42
CA PRO A 467 -33.53 -20.99 13.40
C PRO A 467 -33.97 -20.28 14.69
N HIS A 468 -33.30 -19.16 15.02
CA HIS A 468 -33.57 -18.36 16.22
C HIS A 468 -34.53 -17.20 15.96
N GLN A 469 -35.11 -17.09 14.75
CA GLN A 469 -36.00 -15.99 14.33
C GLN A 469 -35.38 -14.61 14.50
N ILE A 470 -34.05 -14.50 14.38
CA ILE A 470 -33.31 -13.26 14.48
C ILE A 470 -33.36 -12.57 13.11
N ALA A 471 -33.83 -11.33 13.07
CA ALA A 471 -33.82 -10.52 11.87
C ALA A 471 -32.40 -10.00 11.57
N LEU A 472 -31.84 -10.36 10.41
CA LEU A 472 -30.56 -9.86 9.93
C LEU A 472 -30.82 -8.67 9.01
N VAL A 473 -30.39 -7.48 9.42
CA VAL A 473 -30.65 -6.19 8.78
C VAL A 473 -29.34 -5.62 8.25
N PHE A 474 -29.36 -5.11 7.02
CA PHE A 474 -28.23 -4.43 6.40
C PHE A 474 -28.52 -2.94 6.21
N ALA A 475 -27.49 -2.11 6.41
CA ALA A 475 -27.58 -0.68 6.21
C ALA A 475 -26.38 -0.18 5.39
N GLY A 476 -26.59 0.84 4.55
CA GLY A 476 -25.52 1.50 3.80
C GLY A 476 -24.90 0.65 2.68
N LEU A 477 -25.65 -0.26 2.08
CA LEU A 477 -25.19 -1.08 0.96
C LEU A 477 -25.09 -0.25 -0.34
N ASP A 478 -23.97 -0.36 -1.04
CA ASP A 478 -23.88 0.11 -2.41
C ASP A 478 -24.60 -0.86 -3.38
N ASP A 479 -24.83 -0.43 -4.63
CA ASP A 479 -25.58 -1.24 -5.61
C ASP A 479 -24.86 -2.55 -5.98
N LYS A 480 -23.51 -2.56 -5.95
CA LYS A 480 -22.72 -3.77 -6.22
C LYS A 480 -22.82 -4.76 -5.06
N GLN A 481 -22.66 -4.28 -3.84
CA GLN A 481 -22.81 -5.08 -2.61
C GLN A 481 -24.21 -5.68 -2.52
N ARG A 482 -25.24 -4.87 -2.78
CA ARG A 482 -26.64 -5.28 -2.80
C ARG A 482 -26.89 -6.40 -3.82
N ALA A 483 -26.38 -6.23 -5.04
CA ALA A 483 -26.49 -7.23 -6.08
C ALA A 483 -25.79 -8.55 -5.72
N LEU A 484 -24.61 -8.49 -5.09
CA LEU A 484 -23.86 -9.66 -4.66
C LEU A 484 -24.58 -10.42 -3.53
N LEU A 485 -25.06 -9.71 -2.49
CA LEU A 485 -25.78 -10.32 -1.36
C LEU A 485 -27.10 -10.98 -1.81
N ARG A 486 -27.81 -10.39 -2.77
CA ARG A 486 -29.01 -11.00 -3.37
C ARG A 486 -28.68 -12.26 -4.17
N ARG A 487 -27.60 -12.26 -4.97
CA ARG A 487 -27.16 -13.43 -5.73
C ARG A 487 -26.78 -14.61 -4.84
N CYS A 488 -26.29 -14.34 -3.64
CA CYS A 488 -25.91 -15.36 -2.65
C CYS A 488 -27.04 -15.73 -1.68
N GLU A 489 -28.26 -15.28 -1.94
CA GLU A 489 -29.45 -15.55 -1.10
C GLU A 489 -29.29 -15.07 0.36
N VAL A 490 -28.45 -14.06 0.60
CA VAL A 490 -28.26 -13.45 1.92
C VAL A 490 -29.34 -12.39 2.16
N LEU A 491 -29.74 -11.67 1.10
CA LEU A 491 -30.71 -10.59 1.13
C LEU A 491 -31.92 -10.97 0.27
N ASP A 492 -32.95 -11.58 0.88
CA ASP A 492 -34.14 -12.01 0.14
C ASP A 492 -35.25 -10.97 0.11
N LYS A 493 -35.39 -10.19 1.18
CA LYS A 493 -36.46 -9.22 1.35
C LYS A 493 -35.91 -7.80 1.34
N ALA A 494 -36.58 -6.92 0.60
CA ALA A 494 -36.27 -5.49 0.61
C ALA A 494 -36.47 -4.84 1.99
N GLU A 495 -37.23 -5.48 2.86
CA GLU A 495 -37.55 -5.00 4.22
C GLU A 495 -36.34 -4.91 5.15
N PHE A 496 -35.24 -5.58 4.84
CA PHE A 496 -34.04 -5.63 5.67
C PHE A 496 -32.82 -4.93 5.04
N ASP A 497 -33.06 -4.07 4.04
CA ASP A 497 -32.05 -3.28 3.33
C ASP A 497 -32.39 -1.79 3.47
N PHE A 498 -31.59 -1.07 4.24
CA PHE A 498 -31.78 0.34 4.54
C PHE A 498 -30.68 1.20 3.93
N VAL A 499 -31.04 2.44 3.57
CA VAL A 499 -30.12 3.40 2.95
C VAL A 499 -28.92 3.69 3.86
N ASP A 500 -29.15 3.80 5.16
CA ASP A 500 -28.12 4.04 6.17
C ASP A 500 -28.52 3.43 7.53
N LEU A 501 -27.57 3.46 8.47
CA LEU A 501 -27.75 2.93 9.82
C LEU A 501 -28.89 3.64 10.59
N ASP A 502 -29.09 4.95 10.38
CA ASP A 502 -30.10 5.72 11.08
C ASP A 502 -31.52 5.22 10.75
N HIS A 503 -31.79 4.99 9.47
CA HIS A 503 -33.08 4.44 9.03
C HIS A 503 -33.32 2.99 9.48
N ALA A 504 -32.24 2.18 9.50
CA ALA A 504 -32.33 0.83 10.04
C ALA A 504 -32.70 0.82 11.53
N LEU A 505 -32.03 1.66 12.32
CA LEU A 505 -32.33 1.82 13.75
C LEU A 505 -33.74 2.39 14.00
N GLU A 506 -34.15 3.37 13.20
CA GLU A 506 -35.51 3.94 13.27
C GLU A 506 -36.58 2.84 13.10
N TRP A 507 -36.40 1.97 12.10
CA TRP A 507 -37.29 0.83 11.86
C TRP A 507 -37.30 -0.16 13.03
N ILE A 508 -36.13 -0.50 13.57
CA ILE A 508 -35.99 -1.42 14.72
C ILE A 508 -36.64 -0.85 15.96
N GLU A 509 -36.41 0.42 16.25
CA GLU A 509 -37.03 1.11 17.39
C GLU A 509 -38.55 1.18 17.25
N ALA A 510 -39.07 1.50 16.06
CA ALA A 510 -40.50 1.49 15.80
C ALA A 510 -41.12 0.11 16.01
N ARG A 511 -40.45 -0.96 15.58
CA ARG A 511 -40.86 -2.36 15.80
C ARG A 511 -40.89 -2.70 17.30
N THR A 512 -39.85 -2.32 18.04
CA THR A 512 -39.76 -2.54 19.49
C THR A 512 -40.88 -1.78 20.22
N LEU A 513 -41.09 -0.52 19.86
CA LEU A 513 -42.18 0.26 20.47
C LEU A 513 -43.56 -0.32 20.16
N ASN A 514 -43.84 -0.75 18.93
CA ASN A 514 -45.12 -1.37 18.58
C ASN A 514 -45.37 -2.66 19.36
N GLU A 515 -44.32 -3.42 19.68
CA GLU A 515 -44.45 -4.64 20.48
C GLU A 515 -44.74 -4.37 21.96
N PHE A 516 -44.07 -3.37 22.55
CA PHE A 516 -44.11 -3.14 24.00
C PHE A 516 -44.94 -1.94 24.43
N SER A 517 -45.28 -0.96 23.57
CA SER A 517 -46.13 0.19 23.90
C SER A 517 -47.61 -0.05 23.62
N GLY A 518 -47.96 -1.12 22.87
CA GLY A 518 -49.30 -1.25 22.28
C GLY A 518 -49.48 -0.29 21.08
N ALA A 519 -50.46 -0.55 20.23
CA ALA A 519 -50.73 0.27 19.05
C ALA A 519 -50.80 1.76 19.44
N PRO A 520 -50.16 2.67 18.65
CA PRO A 520 -50.26 4.10 18.91
C PRO A 520 -51.73 4.52 18.79
N THR A 521 -52.40 4.59 19.93
CA THR A 521 -53.71 5.21 19.99
C THR A 521 -53.48 6.67 19.59
N GLU A 522 -54.28 7.21 18.69
CA GLU A 522 -54.30 8.65 18.36
C GLU A 522 -54.42 9.47 19.64
N ALA A 523 -53.31 9.73 20.27
CA ALA A 523 -53.29 10.47 21.51
C ALA A 523 -53.28 11.95 21.16
N SER A 524 -54.34 12.68 21.58
CA SER A 524 -54.34 14.13 21.51
C SER A 524 -53.18 14.70 22.34
N LEU A 525 -52.69 15.90 21.98
CA LEU A 525 -51.64 16.60 22.72
C LEU A 525 -51.91 16.62 24.24
N ARG A 526 -53.17 16.77 24.62
CA ARG A 526 -53.64 16.70 26.01
C ARG A 526 -53.22 15.40 26.71
N LYS A 527 -53.45 14.24 26.08
CA LYS A 527 -53.04 12.93 26.65
C LYS A 527 -51.52 12.77 26.74
N MET A 528 -50.80 13.34 25.80
CA MET A 528 -49.33 13.29 25.80
C MET A 528 -48.69 14.13 26.90
N LEU A 529 -49.27 15.32 27.20
CA LEU A 529 -48.77 16.23 28.23
C LEU A 529 -49.31 15.92 29.65
N ALA A 530 -50.42 15.22 29.77
CA ALA A 530 -51.06 14.91 31.08
C ALA A 530 -50.12 14.29 32.13
N PRO A 531 -49.14 13.40 31.80
CA PRO A 531 -48.21 12.87 32.79
C PRO A 531 -47.25 13.90 33.39
N HIS A 532 -47.09 15.06 32.75
CA HIS A 532 -46.08 16.07 33.10
C HIS A 532 -46.70 17.32 33.76
N PHE A 533 -48.02 17.41 33.81
CA PHE A 533 -48.73 18.59 34.29
C PHE A 533 -49.86 18.23 35.23
N HIS A 534 -50.08 19.06 36.23
CA HIS A 534 -51.31 19.01 36.99
C HIS A 534 -52.50 19.48 36.12
N SER A 535 -53.67 18.91 36.31
CA SER A 535 -54.82 19.09 35.43
C SER A 535 -55.15 20.57 35.15
N GLN A 536 -55.18 21.44 36.19
CA GLN A 536 -55.42 22.87 36.03
C GLN A 536 -54.34 23.61 35.25
N ASN A 537 -53.08 23.24 35.44
CA ASN A 537 -51.94 23.83 34.75
C ASN A 537 -51.89 23.43 33.27
N LEU A 538 -52.28 22.18 32.98
CA LEU A 538 -52.39 21.67 31.61
C LEU A 538 -53.46 22.46 30.81
N GLU A 539 -54.67 22.69 31.38
CA GLU A 539 -55.68 23.43 30.67
C GLU A 539 -55.23 24.86 30.34
N ARG A 540 -54.53 25.52 31.28
CA ARG A 540 -54.04 26.89 31.08
C ARG A 540 -52.96 26.93 29.99
N LEU A 541 -52.06 25.92 29.94
CA LEU A 541 -51.08 25.80 28.86
C LEU A 541 -51.79 25.58 27.52
N LEU A 542 -52.71 24.61 27.44
CA LEU A 542 -53.41 24.28 26.20
C LEU A 542 -54.20 25.45 25.64
N PHE A 543 -54.77 26.31 26.50
CA PHE A 543 -55.52 27.52 26.09
C PHE A 543 -54.62 28.54 25.39
N LEU A 544 -53.33 28.60 25.72
CA LEU A 544 -52.36 29.52 25.13
C LEU A 544 -51.68 28.98 23.87
N LEU A 545 -51.88 27.70 23.55
CA LEU A 545 -51.27 27.08 22.37
C LEU A 545 -52.09 27.35 21.10
N GLU A 546 -51.41 27.69 20.02
CA GLU A 546 -51.99 27.91 18.69
C GLU A 546 -51.80 26.67 17.81
N PRO A 547 -52.87 26.05 17.29
CA PRO A 547 -52.73 24.94 16.36
C PRO A 547 -52.17 25.43 15.01
N VAL A 548 -51.18 24.68 14.48
CA VAL A 548 -50.55 24.94 13.18
C VAL A 548 -50.43 23.63 12.44
N VAL A 549 -50.62 23.65 11.13
CA VAL A 549 -50.45 22.50 10.24
C VAL A 549 -49.40 22.82 9.23
N PHE A 550 -48.51 21.86 8.96
CA PHE A 550 -47.44 21.96 7.98
C PHE A 550 -47.57 20.85 6.96
N GLU A 551 -47.39 21.20 5.68
CA GLU A 551 -47.32 20.25 4.58
C GLU A 551 -45.91 19.66 4.45
N PRO A 552 -45.73 18.46 3.88
CA PRO A 552 -44.43 17.87 3.66
C PRO A 552 -43.50 18.78 2.84
N GLY A 553 -42.28 18.99 3.32
CA GLY A 553 -41.31 19.92 2.71
C GLY A 553 -41.42 21.36 3.18
N GLU A 554 -42.45 21.73 3.95
CA GLU A 554 -42.60 23.09 4.47
C GLU A 554 -41.59 23.39 5.57
N VAL A 555 -41.02 24.59 5.54
CA VAL A 555 -40.04 25.05 6.53
C VAL A 555 -40.76 25.59 7.76
N VAL A 556 -40.51 24.97 8.89
CA VAL A 556 -41.07 25.35 10.19
C VAL A 556 -40.24 26.41 10.91
N LEU A 557 -38.90 26.24 10.84
CA LEU A 557 -37.91 27.16 11.43
C LEU A 557 -36.71 27.30 10.50
N ASN A 558 -36.28 28.53 10.24
CA ASN A 558 -35.10 28.79 9.44
C ASN A 558 -33.83 28.85 10.29
N ARG A 559 -32.70 28.42 9.73
CA ARG A 559 -31.38 28.59 10.34
C ARG A 559 -31.05 30.09 10.48
N GLY A 560 -30.57 30.49 11.65
CA GLY A 560 -30.24 31.88 11.96
C GLY A 560 -31.43 32.72 12.42
N GLU A 561 -32.65 32.23 12.30
CA GLU A 561 -33.85 32.89 12.78
C GLU A 561 -33.91 32.92 14.32
N ARG A 562 -34.50 33.96 14.88
CA ARG A 562 -34.66 34.13 16.33
C ARG A 562 -35.56 33.08 16.94
N GLY A 563 -35.19 32.52 18.07
CA GLY A 563 -35.97 31.47 18.76
C GLY A 563 -37.17 32.02 19.49
N ASP A 564 -38.20 32.48 18.75
CA ASP A 564 -39.41 33.10 19.33
C ASP A 564 -40.61 32.15 19.43
N SER A 565 -40.48 30.92 18.95
CA SER A 565 -41.55 29.91 18.97
C SER A 565 -41.06 28.55 19.41
N LEU A 566 -41.88 27.85 20.19
CA LEU A 566 -41.71 26.46 20.62
C LEU A 566 -42.90 25.66 20.06
N PHE A 567 -42.63 24.51 19.45
CA PHE A 567 -43.64 23.67 18.82
C PHE A 567 -43.78 22.34 19.57
N PHE A 568 -45.02 21.95 19.85
CA PHE A 568 -45.43 20.65 20.39
C PHE A 568 -46.04 19.84 19.26
N ILE A 569 -45.46 18.70 18.91
CA ILE A 569 -45.94 17.88 17.80
C ILE A 569 -47.04 16.96 18.30
N GLU A 570 -48.25 17.06 17.70
CA GLU A 570 -49.38 16.16 17.98
C GLU A 570 -49.37 14.97 17.02
N ARG A 571 -49.16 15.23 15.72
CA ARG A 571 -49.09 14.21 14.66
C ARG A 571 -48.05 14.62 13.63
N GLY A 572 -47.50 13.63 12.91
CA GLY A 572 -46.52 13.86 11.85
C GLY A 572 -45.10 13.84 12.35
N GLN A 573 -44.19 14.42 11.57
CA GLN A 573 -42.76 14.34 11.82
C GLN A 573 -42.04 15.60 11.30
N LEU A 574 -41.18 16.19 12.13
CA LEU A 574 -40.34 17.34 11.78
C LEU A 574 -38.87 16.93 11.77
N GLY A 575 -38.20 17.14 10.63
CA GLY A 575 -36.76 16.86 10.44
C GLY A 575 -35.91 18.10 10.64
N VAL A 576 -34.84 17.99 11.42
CA VAL A 576 -33.80 19.02 11.56
C VAL A 576 -32.69 18.74 10.57
N LYS A 577 -32.48 19.66 9.64
CA LYS A 577 -31.55 19.52 8.53
C LYS A 577 -30.47 20.59 8.59
N LEU A 578 -29.23 20.18 8.35
CA LEU A 578 -28.10 21.07 8.19
C LEU A 578 -27.61 21.00 6.74
N ALA A 579 -27.53 22.14 6.08
CA ALA A 579 -26.94 22.21 4.74
C ALA A 579 -25.44 21.87 4.81
N SER A 580 -25.02 20.84 4.10
CA SER A 580 -23.60 20.52 3.88
C SER A 580 -23.02 21.39 2.77
N GLY A 581 -21.72 21.68 2.81
CA GLY A 581 -21.05 22.51 1.82
C GLY A 581 -21.15 22.00 0.36
N ASN A 582 -21.57 20.74 0.16
CA ASN A 582 -21.75 20.11 -1.15
C ASN A 582 -23.19 20.19 -1.70
N GLY A 583 -24.08 20.97 -1.09
CA GLY A 583 -25.49 21.09 -1.53
C GLY A 583 -26.41 19.97 -1.03
N GLU A 584 -25.91 18.96 -0.37
CA GLU A 584 -26.71 17.92 0.29
C GLU A 584 -27.09 18.33 1.71
N SER A 585 -28.34 18.09 2.11
CA SER A 585 -28.80 18.34 3.47
C SER A 585 -28.64 17.08 4.33
N VAL A 586 -27.90 17.20 5.45
CA VAL A 586 -27.75 16.10 6.42
C VAL A 586 -28.85 16.21 7.47
N ARG A 587 -29.60 15.11 7.71
CA ARG A 587 -30.58 14.98 8.78
C ARG A 587 -29.85 14.87 10.12
N LEU A 588 -29.99 15.89 10.98
CA LEU A 588 -29.41 15.90 12.33
C LEU A 588 -30.28 15.21 13.36
N ALA A 589 -31.60 15.40 13.27
CA ALA A 589 -32.56 14.79 14.15
C ALA A 589 -33.93 14.78 13.48
N SER A 590 -34.81 13.90 13.94
CA SER A 590 -36.23 13.89 13.60
C SER A 590 -37.05 13.87 14.86
N TYR A 591 -38.18 14.56 14.84
CA TYR A 591 -39.06 14.75 15.97
C TYR A 591 -40.43 14.24 15.63
N GLY A 592 -40.89 13.25 16.40
CA GLY A 592 -42.22 12.64 16.26
C GLY A 592 -43.27 13.20 17.25
N PRO A 593 -44.47 12.60 17.26
CA PRO A 593 -45.55 12.99 18.17
C PRO A 593 -45.13 12.98 19.63
N GLY A 594 -45.63 13.95 20.42
CA GLY A 594 -45.32 14.10 21.84
C GLY A 594 -43.96 14.75 22.12
N THR A 595 -43.21 15.20 21.11
CA THR A 595 -41.93 15.87 21.28
C THR A 595 -42.02 17.38 21.10
N LEU A 596 -40.93 18.06 21.53
CA LEU A 596 -40.79 19.51 21.48
C LEU A 596 -39.72 19.89 20.48
N VAL A 597 -39.94 20.93 19.67
CA VAL A 597 -39.02 21.50 18.70
C VAL A 597 -38.85 23.00 18.88
N GLY A 598 -37.62 23.50 18.72
CA GLY A 598 -37.27 24.91 18.88
C GLY A 598 -36.82 25.32 20.29
N GLN A 599 -36.88 24.40 21.27
CA GLN A 599 -36.64 24.69 22.70
C GLN A 599 -35.26 25.29 22.97
N GLN A 600 -34.20 24.90 22.22
CA GLN A 600 -32.86 25.40 22.46
C GLN A 600 -32.80 26.91 22.22
N ALA A 601 -33.10 27.39 21.03
CA ALA A 601 -33.08 28.81 20.71
C ALA A 601 -34.14 29.59 21.50
N PHE A 602 -35.29 28.95 21.78
CA PHE A 602 -36.36 29.56 22.57
C PHE A 602 -35.93 29.88 24.01
N PHE A 603 -35.29 28.99 24.73
CA PHE A 603 -34.87 29.21 26.13
C PHE A 603 -33.52 29.87 26.29
N THR A 604 -32.61 29.77 25.29
CA THR A 604 -31.32 30.48 25.33
C THR A 604 -31.33 31.88 24.75
N PHE A 605 -32.49 32.34 24.23
CA PHE A 605 -32.65 33.63 23.54
C PHE A 605 -31.72 33.78 22.32
N GLY A 606 -31.26 32.64 21.76
CA GLY A 606 -30.35 32.56 20.63
C GLY A 606 -31.07 32.45 19.28
N SER A 607 -30.24 32.21 18.23
CA SER A 607 -30.72 31.89 16.90
C SER A 607 -30.81 30.38 16.68
N GLN A 608 -31.69 29.95 15.76
CA GLN A 608 -31.79 28.55 15.34
C GLN A 608 -30.51 28.07 14.68
N LEU A 609 -29.95 26.97 15.15
CA LEU A 609 -28.69 26.42 14.65
C LEU A 609 -28.85 25.65 13.32
N ALA A 610 -30.04 25.11 13.08
CA ALA A 610 -30.35 24.32 11.91
C ALA A 610 -31.75 24.64 11.39
N GLN A 611 -32.04 24.27 10.16
CA GLN A 611 -33.36 24.38 9.56
C GLN A 611 -34.27 23.22 10.04
N VAL A 612 -35.52 23.50 10.33
CA VAL A 612 -36.56 22.49 10.63
C VAL A 612 -37.55 22.44 9.51
N VAL A 613 -37.81 21.25 8.97
CA VAL A 613 -38.69 21.01 7.83
C VAL A 613 -39.70 19.91 8.19
N ALA A 614 -40.90 19.99 7.72
CA ALA A 614 -41.88 18.91 7.88
C ALA A 614 -41.49 17.74 6.93
N ASP A 615 -41.18 16.55 7.48
CA ASP A 615 -40.91 15.35 6.70
C ASP A 615 -42.20 14.60 6.32
N ALA A 616 -43.29 14.83 7.04
CA ALA A 616 -44.64 14.29 6.79
C ALA A 616 -45.69 15.36 7.09
N PRO A 617 -46.97 15.19 6.68
CA PRO A 617 -48.07 16.08 7.09
C PRO A 617 -48.08 16.17 8.61
N THR A 618 -47.85 17.38 9.16
CA THR A 618 -47.60 17.56 10.59
C THR A 618 -48.56 18.54 11.20
N ARG A 619 -49.25 18.10 12.27
CA ARG A 619 -50.06 18.97 13.13
C ARG A 619 -49.29 19.24 14.42
N ALA A 620 -49.00 20.50 14.67
CA ALA A 620 -48.29 20.96 15.86
C ALA A 620 -49.01 22.11 16.55
N PHE A 621 -48.65 22.37 17.80
CA PHE A 621 -49.14 23.50 18.58
C PHE A 621 -47.96 24.42 18.88
N ARG A 622 -48.10 25.71 18.55
CA ARG A 622 -47.09 26.74 18.73
C ARG A 622 -47.31 27.49 20.03
N LEU A 623 -46.25 27.63 20.83
CA LEU A 623 -46.16 28.55 21.96
C LEU A 623 -45.21 29.68 21.60
N THR A 624 -45.71 30.91 21.53
CA THR A 624 -44.87 32.09 21.33
C THR A 624 -44.24 32.57 22.63
N ARG A 625 -43.13 33.30 22.54
CA ARG A 625 -42.49 33.89 23.72
C ARG A 625 -43.41 34.83 24.49
N HIS A 626 -44.21 35.62 23.79
CA HIS A 626 -45.22 36.50 24.42
C HIS A 626 -46.17 35.70 25.30
N LYS A 627 -46.70 34.59 24.80
CA LYS A 627 -47.63 33.71 25.53
C LYS A 627 -46.96 32.96 26.69
N LEU A 628 -45.65 32.63 26.58
CA LEU A 628 -44.90 32.10 27.72
C LEU A 628 -44.81 33.13 28.84
N ASN A 629 -44.50 34.40 28.53
CA ASN A 629 -44.45 35.47 29.53
C ASN A 629 -45.82 35.72 30.17
N GLU A 630 -46.89 35.56 29.40
CA GLU A 630 -48.26 35.61 29.91
C GLU A 630 -48.53 34.43 30.88
N LEU A 631 -48.16 33.22 30.52
CA LEU A 631 -48.26 32.03 31.36
C LEU A 631 -47.48 32.18 32.67
N GLU A 632 -46.28 32.76 32.63
CA GLU A 632 -45.46 33.00 33.81
C GLU A 632 -46.12 34.00 34.80
N ARG A 633 -46.87 34.98 34.27
CA ARG A 633 -47.59 35.96 35.10
C ARG A 633 -48.90 35.42 35.63
N THR A 634 -49.66 34.67 34.81
CA THR A 634 -50.99 34.22 35.13
C THR A 634 -51.02 32.88 35.84
N SER A 635 -50.06 32.01 35.59
CA SER A 635 -49.97 30.65 36.14
C SER A 635 -48.52 30.22 36.32
N PRO A 636 -47.79 30.72 37.34
CA PRO A 636 -46.37 30.37 37.56
C PRO A 636 -46.15 28.88 37.71
N GLY A 637 -47.09 28.13 38.28
CA GLY A 637 -47.04 26.67 38.41
C GLY A 637 -46.99 25.96 37.04
N ALA A 638 -47.84 26.37 36.10
CA ALA A 638 -47.85 25.81 34.75
C ALA A 638 -46.54 26.12 33.99
N ALA A 639 -46.03 27.34 34.17
CA ALA A 639 -44.74 27.72 33.58
C ALA A 639 -43.58 26.91 34.16
N LEU A 640 -43.60 26.62 35.47
CA LEU A 640 -42.55 25.80 36.11
C LEU A 640 -42.63 24.34 35.62
N GLU A 641 -43.81 23.75 35.49
CA GLU A 641 -43.98 22.39 34.95
C GLU A 641 -43.49 22.30 33.50
N LEU A 642 -43.78 23.31 32.66
CA LEU A 642 -43.25 23.39 31.29
C LEU A 642 -41.71 23.44 31.27
N LYS A 643 -41.10 24.30 32.08
CA LYS A 643 -39.64 24.40 32.18
C LYS A 643 -39.02 23.08 32.65
N THR A 644 -39.68 22.41 33.61
CA THR A 644 -39.22 21.09 34.11
C THR A 644 -39.27 20.04 33.01
N LEU A 645 -40.35 19.99 32.21
CA LEU A 645 -40.44 19.10 31.06
C LEU A 645 -39.31 19.34 30.04
N VAL A 646 -39.02 20.61 29.74
CA VAL A 646 -37.93 20.97 28.83
C VAL A 646 -36.57 20.55 29.39
N ILE A 647 -36.29 20.79 30.67
CA ILE A 647 -35.06 20.40 31.33
C ILE A 647 -34.88 18.88 31.30
N GLN A 648 -35.94 18.11 31.67
CA GLN A 648 -35.89 16.65 31.61
C GLN A 648 -35.60 16.14 30.19
N THR A 649 -36.26 16.72 29.18
CA THR A 649 -36.06 16.37 27.78
C THR A 649 -34.61 16.65 27.35
N LEU A 650 -34.05 17.81 27.70
CA LEU A 650 -32.66 18.16 27.35
C LEU A 650 -31.63 17.28 28.08
N ALA A 651 -31.86 16.98 29.38
CA ALA A 651 -30.99 16.09 30.16
C ALA A 651 -30.94 14.67 29.57
N THR A 652 -32.10 14.11 29.21
CA THR A 652 -32.19 12.79 28.56
C THR A 652 -31.44 12.79 27.23
N ARG A 653 -31.60 13.84 26.41
CA ARG A 653 -30.89 13.99 25.13
C ARG A 653 -29.38 14.06 25.31
N LEU A 654 -28.90 14.79 26.32
CA LEU A 654 -27.47 14.89 26.63
C LEU A 654 -26.89 13.53 27.03
N SER A 655 -27.61 12.75 27.86
CA SER A 655 -27.19 11.42 28.26
C SER A 655 -27.08 10.47 27.07
N ILE A 656 -28.05 10.48 26.15
CA ILE A 656 -28.02 9.67 24.93
C ILE A 656 -26.82 10.07 24.05
N ALA A 657 -26.64 11.38 23.82
CA ALA A 657 -25.51 11.86 22.99
C ALA A 657 -24.15 11.50 23.59
N THR A 658 -24.02 11.54 24.92
CA THR A 658 -22.79 11.13 25.61
C THR A 658 -22.51 9.63 25.44
N ALA A 659 -23.55 8.79 25.53
CA ALA A 659 -23.42 7.35 25.30
C ALA A 659 -23.02 7.04 23.82
N GLU A 660 -23.62 7.73 22.85
CA GLU A 660 -23.27 7.62 21.43
C GLU A 660 -21.80 7.98 21.16
N ILE A 661 -21.31 9.08 21.75
CA ILE A 661 -19.90 9.48 21.65
C ILE A 661 -19.00 8.38 22.24
N GLY A 662 -19.33 7.80 23.36
CA GLY A 662 -18.58 6.70 23.96
C GLY A 662 -18.45 5.49 23.05
N VAL A 663 -19.50 5.13 22.30
CA VAL A 663 -19.47 4.02 21.33
C VAL A 663 -18.61 4.35 20.10
N LEU A 664 -18.56 5.62 19.68
CA LEU A 664 -17.80 6.05 18.50
C LEU A 664 -16.30 6.25 18.77
N THR A 665 -15.92 6.45 20.04
CA THR A 665 -14.54 6.73 20.46
C THR A 665 -13.82 5.51 21.06
N GLY A 666 -14.51 4.46 21.44
CA GLY A 666 -13.97 3.20 21.95
C GLY A 666 -13.80 2.17 20.85
#